data_83a337f34c24173e7f0ce940858cea0c
#
_entry.id   83a337f34c24173e7f0ce940858cea0c
#
_cell.length_a   1.000
_cell.length_b   1.000
_cell.length_c   1.000
_cell.angle_alpha   90.00
_cell.angle_beta   90.00
_cell.angle_gamma   90.00
#
_symmetry.space_group_name_H-M   'P 1'
#
loop_
_entity.id
_entity.type
_entity.pdbx_description
1 polymer ?
#
loop_
_entity_poly.entity_id
_entity_poly.type
_entity_poly.pdbx_seq_one_letter_code
_entity_poly.pdbx_strand_id
1 'polypeptide(L)'
;MKVRVPFIPLRGQTFFPNTIVGFDIGRDKSLKSLDAAMSEDKHLIVATQRDISINAPKEEDIFTTGVEIRVKQVIKRHEEYVRVLAECVNRIRLSAVYDEDDTLYCDYEVLDTISEETYELNVIALVRVLKETYFSYVEMSNSGEAAARALIDGVEDPVELAYTIAGELAVPYDVLQGLLELNSVNELIEQLIETISRENEVLTLTKRINNRVMQNMNKGQREYYLREQLNVIKEELGENDDDSDDEADGWLKKLDELKLDEKVDEKLRKEISKFRKMNMMSPDANVSRTYIETILELPWNKESRVNTNIRKAEKTLNNEHYGLTKVKERIIEQLAVMHLTKGAKGPIICLVGPPGVGKTSIARSIAHATNREFVRMSLGGVRDEAEIRGHRRTYVGAIPGRVINNFIEARTNNPLFLLDEIDKIGSDFRGDPASALLEVLDPEQNKTFTDHYLEVPFDLSRAMFITTANTTQTIPRALLDRMEVIELSSYIEEEKVHIAENYLIPKQLKEHAIRKSQLSFSESAIRDIINYYTREAGVRNLERAIGSICRKVAKNILTEKKHRYLITSRNLEKYLGKKIFREDLDDLSPQIGVTTGMAWTAVGGVTLEIETIKMPGSGKLILTGQMGDVMKESAQAALGYIRSVASKYDIPDSIFKDNDLQVHIPEGATPKDGPSAGVTMCSALFSTLSGKRVRRDVAMTGEITLRGRILPVGGIKEKVLAAYRQGIRKILLPADNKRDTEEIPLSVRKKLDFVFLETVEDAFKEIILEDEASKKQDKASS
;
A
#
# COMPACT_ATOMS: atom_id res chain seq x y z
N MET A 1 27.06 10.73 43.30
CA MET A 1 26.37 9.44 43.17
C MET A 1 25.26 9.67 42.16
N LYS A 2 25.31 9.02 41.00
CA LYS A 2 24.18 9.05 40.09
C LYS A 2 23.05 8.23 40.77
N VAL A 3 21.98 8.88 41.11
CA VAL A 3 20.81 8.24 41.72
C VAL A 3 20.01 7.66 40.57
N ARG A 4 19.93 6.36 40.44
CA ARG A 4 19.07 5.67 39.49
C ARG A 4 17.65 5.75 39.99
N VAL A 5 16.74 6.25 39.17
CA VAL A 5 15.33 6.41 39.52
C VAL A 5 14.46 5.61 38.55
N PRO A 6 13.38 4.98 39.03
CA PRO A 6 12.41 4.28 38.17
C PRO A 6 11.86 5.19 37.06
N PHE A 7 11.68 4.63 35.87
CA PHE A 7 11.32 5.36 34.68
C PHE A 7 10.07 4.78 33.97
N ILE A 8 9.20 5.64 33.46
CA ILE A 8 8.04 5.23 32.63
C ILE A 8 7.97 6.04 31.34
N PRO A 9 8.01 5.39 30.16
CA PRO A 9 7.74 6.04 28.90
C PRO A 9 6.23 6.29 28.71
N LEU A 10 5.85 7.56 28.53
CA LEU A 10 4.48 8.01 28.30
C LEU A 10 4.07 7.80 26.85
N ARG A 11 2.86 7.32 26.63
CA ARG A 11 2.31 7.07 25.29
C ARG A 11 1.29 8.14 24.91
N GLY A 12 1.66 9.04 23.99
CA GLY A 12 0.75 10.08 23.46
C GLY A 12 0.36 11.14 24.47
N GLN A 13 1.15 11.34 25.52
CA GLN A 13 0.92 12.33 26.57
C GLN A 13 2.23 13.02 26.92
N THR A 14 2.17 14.31 27.22
CA THR A 14 3.29 15.11 27.71
C THR A 14 2.86 15.81 28.99
N PHE A 15 3.68 15.77 30.01
CA PHE A 15 3.40 16.40 31.30
C PHE A 15 4.26 17.65 31.49
N PHE A 16 3.79 18.55 32.33
CA PHE A 16 4.48 19.80 32.62
C PHE A 16 4.76 19.94 34.11
N PRO A 17 5.89 20.57 34.49
CA PRO A 17 6.15 20.88 35.92
C PRO A 17 5.06 21.69 36.57
N ASN A 18 4.93 21.57 37.88
CA ASN A 18 3.95 22.24 38.75
C ASN A 18 2.47 21.91 38.40
N THR A 19 2.22 20.81 37.69
CA THR A 19 0.87 20.31 37.40
C THR A 19 0.55 19.02 38.18
N ILE A 20 -0.72 18.76 38.40
CA ILE A 20 -1.20 17.49 38.96
C ILE A 20 -1.89 16.71 37.87
N VAL A 21 -1.37 15.52 37.53
CA VAL A 21 -1.83 14.72 36.40
C VAL A 21 -2.35 13.36 36.87
N GLY A 22 -3.44 12.91 36.23
CA GLY A 22 -3.96 11.57 36.38
C GLY A 22 -3.75 10.78 35.08
N PHE A 23 -3.06 9.66 35.15
CA PHE A 23 -2.77 8.85 33.95
C PHE A 23 -2.83 7.35 34.23
N ASP A 24 -2.96 6.57 33.13
CA ASP A 24 -3.12 5.13 33.20
C ASP A 24 -1.81 4.43 32.79
N ILE A 25 -1.38 3.45 33.57
CA ILE A 25 -0.20 2.64 33.36
C ILE A 25 -0.65 1.21 33.10
N GLY A 26 -0.38 0.67 31.89
CA GLY A 26 -0.83 -0.66 31.49
C GLY A 26 0.28 -1.60 31.00
N ARG A 27 1.52 -1.12 30.83
CA ARG A 27 2.63 -1.98 30.40
C ARG A 27 3.29 -2.67 31.59
N ASP A 28 3.61 -3.95 31.49
CA ASP A 28 4.20 -4.74 32.57
C ASP A 28 5.48 -4.10 33.14
N LYS A 29 6.39 -3.63 32.28
CA LYS A 29 7.62 -2.95 32.70
C LYS A 29 7.33 -1.63 33.44
N SER A 30 6.36 -0.86 32.94
CA SER A 30 5.96 0.39 33.58
C SER A 30 5.24 0.17 34.92
N LEU A 31 4.50 -0.93 35.05
CA LEU A 31 3.90 -1.32 36.33
C LEU A 31 4.96 -1.71 37.36
N LYS A 32 5.98 -2.46 36.94
CA LYS A 32 7.14 -2.78 37.82
C LYS A 32 7.92 -1.53 38.21
N SER A 33 8.12 -0.58 37.30
CA SER A 33 8.75 0.71 37.63
C SER A 33 7.91 1.52 38.63
N LEU A 34 6.57 1.50 38.50
CA LEU A 34 5.69 2.12 39.49
C LEU A 34 5.81 1.43 40.89
N ASP A 35 5.78 0.09 40.93
CA ASP A 35 5.89 -0.66 42.17
C ASP A 35 7.28 -0.43 42.84
N ALA A 36 8.34 -0.30 42.06
CA ALA A 36 9.68 0.08 42.54
C ALA A 36 9.64 1.49 43.18
N ALA A 37 9.09 2.48 42.46
CA ALA A 37 8.96 3.85 43.00
C ALA A 37 8.09 3.92 44.27
N MET A 38 7.02 3.13 44.33
CA MET A 38 6.15 3.07 45.48
C MET A 38 6.82 2.43 46.72
N SER A 39 7.82 1.58 46.52
CA SER A 39 8.58 0.91 47.57
C SER A 39 9.69 1.79 48.17
N GLU A 40 10.06 2.87 47.49
CA GLU A 40 11.07 3.83 47.88
C GLU A 40 10.40 5.15 48.34
N ASP A 41 10.72 6.25 47.70
CA ASP A 41 10.31 7.62 48.08
C ASP A 41 9.16 8.17 47.21
N LYS A 42 8.53 7.34 46.38
CA LYS A 42 7.49 7.67 45.39
C LYS A 42 7.92 8.61 44.28
N HIS A 43 9.21 8.72 44.05
CA HIS A 43 9.79 9.43 42.90
C HIS A 43 9.83 8.58 41.68
N LEU A 44 9.46 9.16 40.55
CA LEU A 44 9.40 8.51 39.27
C LEU A 44 9.75 9.52 38.14
N ILE A 45 10.47 9.10 37.15
CA ILE A 45 10.75 9.91 35.98
C ILE A 45 9.84 9.47 34.83
N VAL A 46 9.28 10.44 34.11
CA VAL A 46 8.48 10.19 32.92
C VAL A 46 8.96 11.01 31.74
N ALA A 47 8.94 10.42 30.55
CA ALA A 47 9.20 11.14 29.31
C ALA A 47 8.32 10.58 28.17
N THR A 48 7.98 11.43 27.24
CA THR A 48 7.09 11.12 26.12
C THR A 48 7.80 10.22 25.11
N GLN A 49 7.11 9.22 24.60
CA GLN A 49 7.54 8.34 23.51
C GLN A 49 7.35 9.05 22.16
N ARG A 50 8.33 8.95 21.24
CA ARG A 50 8.29 9.58 19.92
C ARG A 50 7.24 8.98 18.99
N ASP A 51 7.09 7.66 19.02
CA ASP A 51 6.12 6.93 18.21
C ASP A 51 5.20 6.09 19.10
N ILE A 52 3.93 6.43 19.12
CA ILE A 52 2.90 5.76 19.93
C ILE A 52 2.64 4.30 19.54
N SER A 53 3.07 3.87 18.34
CA SER A 53 2.86 2.51 17.85
C SER A 53 3.82 1.49 18.48
N ILE A 54 4.97 1.95 19.01
CA ILE A 54 6.00 1.08 19.58
C ILE A 54 5.57 0.62 20.99
N ASN A 55 5.40 -0.69 21.19
CA ASN A 55 5.00 -1.24 22.48
C ASN A 55 6.14 -1.32 23.52
N ALA A 56 7.37 -1.54 23.06
CA ALA A 56 8.58 -1.64 23.89
C ALA A 56 9.61 -0.60 23.41
N PRO A 57 9.45 0.70 23.75
CA PRO A 57 10.34 1.74 23.30
C PRO A 57 11.73 1.60 23.91
N LYS A 58 12.75 1.84 23.08
CA LYS A 58 14.15 1.96 23.48
C LYS A 58 14.49 3.43 23.75
N GLU A 59 15.69 3.70 24.22
CA GLU A 59 16.18 5.05 24.50
C GLU A 59 16.03 6.00 23.30
N GLU A 60 16.29 5.53 22.07
CA GLU A 60 16.14 6.29 20.82
C GLU A 60 14.68 6.66 20.46
N ASP A 61 13.72 5.89 20.98
CA ASP A 61 12.29 6.08 20.76
C ASP A 61 11.65 7.06 21.76
N ILE A 62 12.43 7.61 22.70
CA ILE A 62 11.97 8.47 23.78
C ILE A 62 12.53 9.88 23.60
N PHE A 63 11.76 10.91 23.96
CA PHE A 63 12.27 12.26 24.00
C PHE A 63 13.24 12.43 25.17
N THR A 64 14.29 13.19 24.96
CA THR A 64 15.33 13.39 25.98
C THR A 64 14.89 14.32 27.10
N THR A 65 13.91 15.18 26.86
CA THR A 65 13.31 16.04 27.89
C THR A 65 12.06 15.39 28.46
N GLY A 66 12.05 15.25 29.77
CA GLY A 66 10.93 14.65 30.52
C GLY A 66 10.63 15.42 31.80
N VAL A 67 9.87 14.80 32.68
CA VAL A 67 9.42 15.40 33.93
C VAL A 67 9.63 14.43 35.10
N GLU A 68 10.13 14.95 36.20
CA GLU A 68 10.16 14.27 37.50
C GLU A 68 8.78 14.34 38.10
N ILE A 69 8.20 13.20 38.50
CA ILE A 69 6.91 13.13 39.12
C ILE A 69 6.98 12.49 40.52
N ARG A 70 6.09 12.92 41.40
CA ARG A 70 5.89 12.30 42.68
C ARG A 70 4.48 11.71 42.76
N VAL A 71 4.41 10.40 42.96
CA VAL A 71 3.14 9.69 43.06
C VAL A 71 2.41 10.09 44.36
N LYS A 72 1.26 10.74 44.23
CA LYS A 72 0.39 11.12 45.38
C LYS A 72 -0.51 9.97 45.78
N GLN A 73 -1.17 9.34 44.81
CA GLN A 73 -2.16 8.29 45.08
C GLN A 73 -2.33 7.34 43.89
N VAL A 74 -2.51 6.07 44.18
CA VAL A 74 -3.02 5.07 43.24
C VAL A 74 -4.54 5.06 43.39
N ILE A 75 -5.26 5.57 42.36
CA ILE A 75 -6.73 5.80 42.46
C ILE A 75 -7.49 4.50 42.23
N LYS A 76 -7.10 3.71 41.22
CA LYS A 76 -7.79 2.49 40.82
C LYS A 76 -6.82 1.50 40.19
N ARG A 77 -6.93 0.22 40.61
CA ARG A 77 -6.17 -0.88 40.04
C ARG A 77 -7.17 -1.80 39.30
N HIS A 78 -7.02 -1.90 37.97
CA HIS A 78 -7.76 -2.84 37.12
C HIS A 78 -6.87 -4.02 36.77
N GLU A 79 -7.42 -5.09 36.17
CA GLU A 79 -6.64 -6.24 35.74
C GLU A 79 -5.65 -5.85 34.62
N GLU A 80 -5.96 -4.85 33.78
CA GLU A 80 -5.15 -4.44 32.63
C GLU A 80 -4.38 -3.12 32.82
N TYR A 81 -4.77 -2.26 33.78
CA TYR A 81 -4.10 -0.98 34.00
C TYR A 81 -4.29 -0.44 35.44
N VAL A 82 -3.36 0.43 35.82
CA VAL A 82 -3.37 1.13 37.09
C VAL A 82 -3.50 2.64 36.87
N ARG A 83 -4.52 3.28 37.42
CA ARG A 83 -4.69 4.73 37.40
C ARG A 83 -3.98 5.40 38.55
N VAL A 84 -3.10 6.33 38.26
CA VAL A 84 -2.22 7.01 39.17
C VAL A 84 -2.48 8.52 39.14
N LEU A 85 -2.49 9.16 40.32
CA LEU A 85 -2.43 10.61 40.47
C LEU A 85 -1.01 11.00 40.90
N ALA A 86 -0.36 11.86 40.14
CA ALA A 86 0.99 12.31 40.42
C ALA A 86 1.12 13.81 40.30
N GLU A 87 2.03 14.37 41.09
CA GLU A 87 2.47 15.77 40.99
C GLU A 87 3.74 15.82 40.17
N CYS A 88 3.75 16.67 39.17
CA CYS A 88 4.92 16.95 38.33
C CYS A 88 5.78 18.00 39.03
N VAL A 89 7.07 17.71 39.25
CA VAL A 89 7.93 18.54 40.11
C VAL A 89 8.91 19.35 39.25
N ASN A 90 9.83 18.67 38.56
CA ASN A 90 10.92 19.33 37.85
C ASN A 90 10.96 18.88 36.39
N ARG A 91 11.44 19.75 35.52
CA ARG A 91 11.83 19.41 34.16
C ARG A 91 13.21 18.74 34.21
N ILE A 92 13.37 17.64 33.48
CA ILE A 92 14.58 16.86 33.50
C ILE A 92 15.09 16.58 32.08
N ARG A 93 16.39 16.29 31.99
CA ARG A 93 17.02 15.70 30.81
C ARG A 93 17.47 14.30 31.10
N LEU A 94 17.00 13.34 30.31
CA LEU A 94 17.42 11.95 30.36
C LEU A 94 18.86 11.85 29.85
N SER A 95 19.72 11.13 30.57
CA SER A 95 21.10 10.85 30.17
C SER A 95 21.27 9.42 29.70
N ALA A 96 20.53 8.47 30.25
CA ALA A 96 20.51 7.07 29.83
C ALA A 96 19.28 6.36 30.40
N VAL A 97 18.79 5.33 29.70
CA VAL A 97 17.69 4.46 30.15
C VAL A 97 18.19 3.02 30.23
N TYR A 98 17.88 2.34 31.33
CA TYR A 98 18.34 0.98 31.64
C TYR A 98 17.15 0.06 31.86
N ASP A 99 17.25 -1.17 31.42
CA ASP A 99 16.30 -2.24 31.69
C ASP A 99 16.98 -3.26 32.63
N GLU A 100 16.55 -3.31 33.88
CA GLU A 100 17.07 -4.23 34.90
C GLU A 100 15.90 -5.06 35.46
N ASP A 101 15.93 -6.37 35.28
CA ASP A 101 14.89 -7.32 35.72
C ASP A 101 13.47 -6.94 35.30
N ASP A 102 13.32 -6.51 34.04
CA ASP A 102 12.05 -5.98 33.48
C ASP A 102 11.53 -4.70 34.15
N THR A 103 12.36 -3.97 34.87
CA THR A 103 12.06 -2.67 35.45
C THR A 103 12.90 -1.62 34.76
N LEU A 104 12.27 -0.53 34.34
CA LEU A 104 12.95 0.56 33.67
C LEU A 104 13.47 1.57 34.70
N TYR A 105 14.74 1.91 34.58
CA TYR A 105 15.43 2.94 35.36
C TYR A 105 16.09 3.95 34.43
N CYS A 106 16.33 5.16 34.92
CA CYS A 106 17.07 6.16 34.15
C CYS A 106 18.07 6.92 35.01
N ASP A 107 19.11 7.42 34.32
CA ASP A 107 19.95 8.51 34.82
C ASP A 107 19.41 9.82 34.24
N TYR A 108 19.26 10.83 35.04
CA TYR A 108 18.74 12.12 34.63
C TYR A 108 19.47 13.30 35.27
N GLU A 109 19.28 14.46 34.68
CA GLU A 109 19.76 15.73 35.17
C GLU A 109 18.57 16.68 35.29
N VAL A 110 18.42 17.33 36.43
CA VAL A 110 17.36 18.35 36.60
C VAL A 110 17.79 19.59 35.79
N LEU A 111 16.91 20.05 34.93
CA LEU A 111 17.11 21.27 34.19
C LEU A 111 16.77 22.47 35.06
N ASP A 112 17.61 23.51 34.97
CA ASP A 112 17.38 24.75 35.72
C ASP A 112 16.01 25.32 35.39
N THR A 113 15.37 25.93 36.41
CA THR A 113 14.09 26.61 36.23
C THR A 113 14.34 27.83 35.32
N ILE A 114 13.45 28.02 34.35
CA ILE A 114 13.51 29.16 33.41
C ILE A 114 13.16 30.44 34.20
N SER A 115 14.11 31.08 34.87
CA SER A 115 13.81 32.10 35.89
C SER A 115 14.42 33.48 35.62
N GLU A 116 15.35 33.63 34.71
CA GLU A 116 16.12 34.88 34.63
C GLU A 116 15.39 36.09 33.97
N GLU A 117 14.27 35.85 33.24
CA GLU A 117 13.56 36.90 32.47
C GLU A 117 12.15 37.23 33.01
N THR A 118 11.77 36.74 34.17
CA THR A 118 10.40 36.76 34.69
C THR A 118 9.81 38.15 34.95
N TYR A 119 10.64 39.17 35.09
CA TYR A 119 10.22 40.53 35.40
C TYR A 119 10.44 41.57 34.29
N GLU A 120 10.82 41.12 33.08
CA GLU A 120 10.91 42.02 31.98
C GLU A 120 9.53 42.53 31.50
N LEU A 121 9.44 43.77 31.07
CA LEU A 121 8.20 44.38 30.57
C LEU A 121 7.59 43.54 29.41
N ASN A 122 8.43 42.87 28.64
CA ASN A 122 8.02 42.01 27.54
C ASN A 122 7.27 40.80 28.03
N VAL A 123 7.77 40.10 29.05
CA VAL A 123 7.13 38.91 29.65
C VAL A 123 5.76 39.27 30.23
N ILE A 124 5.67 40.43 30.93
CA ILE A 124 4.40 40.92 31.50
C ILE A 124 3.36 41.16 30.40
N ALA A 125 3.79 41.74 29.25
CA ALA A 125 2.92 41.94 28.10
C ALA A 125 2.46 40.60 27.47
N LEU A 126 3.39 39.68 27.28
CA LEU A 126 3.11 38.35 26.73
C LEU A 126 2.16 37.54 27.64
N VAL A 127 2.35 37.58 28.95
CA VAL A 127 1.44 36.93 29.93
C VAL A 127 0.02 37.47 29.81
N ARG A 128 -0.15 38.78 29.57
CA ARG A 128 -1.48 39.35 29.38
C ARG A 128 -2.13 38.85 28.07
N VAL A 129 -1.39 38.83 27.01
CA VAL A 129 -1.87 38.32 25.72
C VAL A 129 -2.17 36.82 25.83
N LEU A 130 -1.33 36.05 26.53
CA LEU A 130 -1.55 34.59 26.76
C LEU A 130 -2.88 34.35 27.48
N LYS A 131 -3.15 35.08 28.58
CA LYS A 131 -4.42 34.95 29.32
C LYS A 131 -5.62 35.28 28.43
N GLU A 132 -5.57 36.37 27.65
CA GLU A 132 -6.65 36.75 26.74
C GLU A 132 -6.88 35.69 25.65
N THR A 133 -5.82 35.15 25.07
CA THR A 133 -5.88 34.13 24.02
C THR A 133 -6.42 32.82 24.57
N TYR A 134 -6.02 32.42 25.78
CA TYR A 134 -6.51 31.23 26.46
C TYR A 134 -7.98 31.35 26.83
N PHE A 135 -8.46 32.49 27.35
CA PHE A 135 -9.89 32.69 27.62
C PHE A 135 -10.73 32.60 26.35
N SER A 136 -10.22 33.11 25.22
CA SER A 136 -10.88 32.92 23.91
C SER A 136 -10.99 31.44 23.53
N TYR A 137 -9.95 30.64 23.79
CA TYR A 137 -9.96 29.19 23.58
C TYR A 137 -10.99 28.48 24.45
N VAL A 138 -11.06 28.82 25.74
CA VAL A 138 -12.02 28.24 26.69
C VAL A 138 -13.46 28.55 26.26
N GLU A 139 -13.75 29.79 25.83
CA GLU A 139 -15.06 30.18 25.29
C GLU A 139 -15.44 29.41 24.06
N MET A 140 -14.45 29.17 23.15
CA MET A 140 -14.68 28.44 21.91
C MET A 140 -14.82 26.92 22.12
N SER A 141 -14.08 26.33 23.05
CA SER A 141 -14.11 24.91 23.39
C SER A 141 -15.27 24.48 24.27
N ASN A 142 -16.08 25.43 24.77
CA ASN A 142 -17.15 25.21 25.81
C ASN A 142 -16.61 24.57 27.09
N SER A 143 -15.33 24.71 27.39
CA SER A 143 -14.74 24.32 28.69
C SER A 143 -15.10 25.40 29.73
N GLY A 144 -15.69 25.04 30.84
CA GLY A 144 -16.28 25.96 31.78
C GLY A 144 -15.39 27.13 32.20
N GLU A 145 -15.74 28.39 31.79
CA GLU A 145 -14.96 29.60 32.04
C GLU A 145 -14.61 29.86 33.51
N ALA A 146 -15.51 29.51 34.45
CA ALA A 146 -15.28 29.65 35.87
C ALA A 146 -14.16 28.73 36.38
N ALA A 147 -14.06 27.51 35.88
CA ALA A 147 -13.00 26.56 36.24
C ALA A 147 -11.64 27.01 35.65
N ALA A 148 -11.61 27.49 34.39
CA ALA A 148 -10.41 28.00 33.76
C ALA A 148 -9.88 29.27 34.48
N ARG A 149 -10.76 30.19 34.93
CA ARG A 149 -10.38 31.34 35.75
C ARG A 149 -9.78 30.92 37.09
N ALA A 150 -10.44 30.00 37.80
CA ALA A 150 -9.96 29.50 39.09
C ALA A 150 -8.57 28.84 38.98
N LEU A 151 -8.27 28.24 37.82
CA LEU A 151 -7.00 27.55 37.56
C LEU A 151 -5.83 28.54 37.40
N ILE A 152 -6.04 29.72 36.77
CA ILE A 152 -4.98 30.65 36.40
C ILE A 152 -4.93 31.94 37.22
N ASP A 153 -5.99 32.31 37.95
CA ASP A 153 -6.05 33.53 38.75
C ASP A 153 -5.13 33.53 40.00
N GLY A 154 -4.67 32.33 40.43
CA GLY A 154 -3.78 32.17 41.57
C GLY A 154 -2.31 31.99 41.21
N VAL A 155 -1.94 31.94 39.93
CA VAL A 155 -0.58 31.67 39.46
C VAL A 155 0.13 32.98 39.10
N GLU A 156 1.17 33.32 39.89
CA GLU A 156 1.94 34.55 39.69
C GLU A 156 3.16 34.35 38.80
N ASP A 157 3.76 33.17 38.80
CA ASP A 157 4.93 32.83 37.98
C ASP A 157 4.54 32.62 36.52
N PRO A 158 5.15 33.36 35.55
CA PRO A 158 4.87 33.23 34.11
C PRO A 158 5.10 31.86 33.56
N VAL A 159 6.13 31.13 34.04
CA VAL A 159 6.48 29.77 33.56
C VAL A 159 5.46 28.76 34.07
N GLU A 160 5.11 28.84 35.35
CA GLU A 160 4.08 28.00 35.95
C GLU A 160 2.74 28.20 35.28
N LEU A 161 2.38 29.48 34.97
CA LEU A 161 1.18 29.81 34.23
C LEU A 161 1.18 29.20 32.83
N ALA A 162 2.29 29.30 32.11
CA ALA A 162 2.41 28.75 30.77
C ALA A 162 2.29 27.21 30.79
N TYR A 163 2.91 26.53 31.73
CA TYR A 163 2.81 25.08 31.87
C TYR A 163 1.41 24.62 32.31
N THR A 164 0.77 25.34 33.16
CA THR A 164 -0.62 25.08 33.57
C THR A 164 -1.57 25.18 32.39
N ILE A 165 -1.45 26.25 31.60
CA ILE A 165 -2.25 26.41 30.38
C ILE A 165 -1.93 25.33 29.34
N ALA A 166 -0.64 25.02 29.11
CA ALA A 166 -0.23 23.99 28.14
C ALA A 166 -0.80 22.60 28.49
N GLY A 167 -0.86 22.27 29.79
CA GLY A 167 -1.44 21.01 30.29
C GLY A 167 -2.95 20.84 30.03
N GLU A 168 -3.68 21.94 29.84
CA GLU A 168 -5.12 21.96 29.59
C GLU A 168 -5.48 21.98 28.09
N LEU A 169 -4.49 22.11 27.20
CA LEU A 169 -4.73 22.18 25.76
C LEU A 169 -4.96 20.78 25.15
N ALA A 170 -6.00 20.67 24.34
CA ALA A 170 -6.29 19.45 23.57
C ALA A 170 -5.55 19.46 22.23
N VAL A 171 -4.22 19.54 22.27
CA VAL A 171 -3.35 19.53 21.08
C VAL A 171 -2.47 18.26 21.06
N PRO A 172 -1.91 17.87 19.88
CA PRO A 172 -1.05 16.71 19.77
C PRO A 172 0.16 16.75 20.74
N TYR A 173 0.53 15.60 21.27
CA TYR A 173 1.59 15.45 22.27
C TYR A 173 2.98 15.91 21.78
N ASP A 174 3.26 15.84 20.49
CA ASP A 174 4.50 16.31 19.88
C ASP A 174 4.62 17.85 19.93
N VAL A 175 3.50 18.56 19.80
CA VAL A 175 3.43 20.02 19.97
C VAL A 175 3.68 20.37 21.43
N LEU A 176 3.02 19.66 22.37
CA LEU A 176 3.23 19.84 23.82
C LEU A 176 4.68 19.54 24.23
N GLN A 177 5.28 18.51 23.62
CA GLN A 177 6.69 18.17 23.86
C GLN A 177 7.62 19.30 23.39
N GLY A 178 7.32 19.89 22.23
CA GLY A 178 8.08 21.06 21.74
C GLY A 178 8.05 22.22 22.74
N LEU A 179 6.91 22.50 23.38
CA LEU A 179 6.80 23.51 24.43
C LEU A 179 7.63 23.17 25.68
N LEU A 180 7.63 21.89 26.07
CA LEU A 180 8.42 21.44 27.23
C LEU A 180 9.93 21.57 27.00
N GLU A 181 10.43 21.51 25.77
CA GLU A 181 11.84 21.58 25.42
C GLU A 181 12.41 23.01 25.37
N LEU A 182 11.55 24.02 25.36
CA LEU A 182 11.98 25.43 25.31
C LEU A 182 12.69 25.85 26.60
N ASN A 183 13.72 26.70 26.45
CA ASN A 183 14.57 27.14 27.58
C ASN A 183 14.44 28.65 27.84
N SER A 184 13.65 29.40 27.08
CA SER A 184 13.39 30.83 27.26
C SER A 184 11.92 31.06 27.62
N VAL A 185 11.65 31.90 28.59
CA VAL A 185 10.28 32.28 29.01
C VAL A 185 9.55 32.98 27.86
N ASN A 186 10.24 33.88 27.16
CA ASN A 186 9.65 34.58 26.03
C ASN A 186 9.24 33.62 24.91
N GLU A 187 10.16 32.73 24.49
CA GLU A 187 9.89 31.73 23.46
C GLU A 187 8.74 30.77 23.86
N LEU A 188 8.71 30.33 25.12
CA LEU A 188 7.66 29.46 25.62
C LEU A 188 6.29 30.12 25.53
N ILE A 189 6.16 31.36 25.99
CA ILE A 189 4.87 32.06 25.99
C ILE A 189 4.47 32.43 24.56
N GLU A 190 5.40 32.89 23.71
CA GLU A 190 5.11 33.23 22.31
C GLU A 190 4.62 32.01 21.54
N GLN A 191 5.30 30.86 21.68
CA GLN A 191 4.94 29.64 20.98
C GLN A 191 3.63 29.03 21.50
N LEU A 192 3.36 29.21 22.80
CA LEU A 192 2.09 28.82 23.39
C LEU A 192 0.93 29.69 22.87
N ILE A 193 1.12 31.01 22.77
CA ILE A 193 0.13 31.93 22.17
C ILE A 193 -0.14 31.55 20.72
N GLU A 194 0.90 31.25 19.92
CA GLU A 194 0.74 30.82 18.53
C GLU A 194 -0.06 29.51 18.44
N THR A 195 0.27 28.55 19.29
CA THR A 195 -0.44 27.27 19.36
C THR A 195 -1.93 27.44 19.68
N ILE A 196 -2.25 28.23 20.71
CA ILE A 196 -3.64 28.50 21.10
C ILE A 196 -4.38 29.31 20.01
N SER A 197 -3.71 30.27 19.37
CA SER A 197 -4.31 31.05 18.29
C SER A 197 -4.68 30.19 17.10
N ARG A 198 -3.81 29.25 16.72
CA ARG A 198 -4.06 28.26 15.67
C ARG A 198 -5.25 27.35 16.01
N GLU A 199 -5.34 26.89 17.25
CA GLU A 199 -6.46 26.07 17.71
C GLU A 199 -7.78 26.85 17.72
N ASN A 200 -7.75 28.14 18.10
CA ASN A 200 -8.90 29.05 18.02
C ASN A 200 -9.40 29.21 16.56
N GLU A 201 -8.50 29.30 15.59
CA GLU A 201 -8.88 29.33 14.17
C GLU A 201 -9.59 28.02 13.76
N VAL A 202 -9.05 26.86 14.15
CA VAL A 202 -9.66 25.54 13.87
C VAL A 202 -11.04 25.44 14.51
N LEU A 203 -11.20 25.82 15.77
CA LEU A 203 -12.49 25.81 16.47
C LEU A 203 -13.50 26.78 15.82
N THR A 204 -13.04 27.95 15.36
CA THR A 204 -13.87 28.92 14.64
C THR A 204 -14.38 28.36 13.32
N LEU A 205 -13.49 27.69 12.54
CA LEU A 205 -13.87 27.02 11.30
C LEU A 205 -14.84 25.87 11.54
N THR A 206 -14.59 25.08 12.56
CA THR A 206 -15.48 23.96 12.97
C THR A 206 -16.86 24.49 13.36
N LYS A 207 -16.93 25.55 14.14
CA LYS A 207 -18.19 26.22 14.53
C LYS A 207 -18.94 26.77 13.31
N ARG A 208 -18.23 27.35 12.33
CA ARG A 208 -18.83 27.83 11.06
C ARG A 208 -19.38 26.67 10.21
N ILE A 209 -18.63 25.56 10.13
CA ILE A 209 -19.08 24.35 9.42
C ILE A 209 -20.33 23.78 10.08
N ASN A 210 -20.31 23.61 11.41
CA ASN A 210 -21.44 23.09 12.18
C ASN A 210 -22.67 24.02 12.07
N ASN A 211 -22.49 25.32 12.13
CA ASN A 211 -23.58 26.29 11.95
C ASN A 211 -24.15 26.24 10.52
N ARG A 212 -23.32 26.00 9.51
CA ARG A 212 -23.77 25.85 8.13
C ARG A 212 -24.53 24.53 7.92
N VAL A 213 -24.09 23.45 8.58
CA VAL A 213 -24.83 22.17 8.65
C VAL A 213 -26.16 22.34 9.38
N MET A 214 -26.15 23.01 10.53
CA MET A 214 -27.37 23.31 11.30
C MET A 214 -28.34 24.24 10.53
N GLN A 215 -27.83 25.25 9.80
CA GLN A 215 -28.67 26.12 8.96
C GLN A 215 -29.30 25.35 7.81
N ASN A 216 -28.58 24.38 7.23
CA ASN A 216 -29.13 23.48 6.21
C ASN A 216 -30.15 22.50 6.81
N MET A 217 -29.94 22.02 8.01
CA MET A 217 -30.94 21.22 8.78
C MET A 217 -32.18 22.06 9.14
N ASN A 218 -31.99 23.30 9.57
CA ASN A 218 -33.10 24.19 9.85
C ASN A 218 -33.91 24.58 8.61
N LYS A 219 -33.28 24.62 7.42
CA LYS A 219 -34.01 24.74 6.15
C LYS A 219 -34.89 23.50 5.91
N GLY A 220 -34.40 22.31 6.16
CA GLY A 220 -35.17 21.09 6.08
C GLY A 220 -36.34 21.04 7.08
N GLN A 221 -36.12 21.48 8.33
CA GLN A 221 -37.19 21.60 9.33
C GLN A 221 -38.23 22.69 8.99
N ARG A 222 -37.79 23.78 8.38
CA ARG A 222 -38.69 24.84 7.93
C ARG A 222 -39.49 24.43 6.67
N GLU A 223 -38.85 23.69 5.79
CA GLU A 223 -39.52 23.05 4.63
C GLU A 223 -40.51 21.97 5.11
N TYR A 224 -40.17 21.23 6.14
CA TYR A 224 -41.02 20.30 6.86
C TYR A 224 -42.25 21.02 7.45
N TYR A 225 -42.06 22.11 8.22
CA TYR A 225 -43.14 22.84 8.86
C TYR A 225 -44.09 23.48 7.83
N LEU A 226 -43.56 24.00 6.70
CA LEU A 226 -44.35 24.53 5.61
C LEU A 226 -45.13 23.45 4.83
N ARG A 227 -44.57 22.23 4.70
CA ARG A 227 -45.25 21.08 4.13
C ARG A 227 -46.38 20.59 5.06
N GLU A 228 -46.13 20.56 6.35
CA GLU A 228 -47.14 20.17 7.35
C GLU A 228 -48.33 21.13 7.35
N GLN A 229 -48.06 22.44 7.27
CA GLN A 229 -49.16 23.41 7.07
C GLN A 229 -49.91 23.20 5.75
N LEU A 230 -49.20 22.83 4.69
CA LEU A 230 -49.80 22.52 3.39
C LEU A 230 -50.65 21.23 3.45
N ASN A 231 -50.21 20.23 4.23
CA ASN A 231 -50.95 18.99 4.45
C ASN A 231 -52.25 19.24 5.26
N VAL A 232 -52.13 20.00 6.36
CA VAL A 232 -53.32 20.39 7.15
C VAL A 232 -54.33 21.18 6.32
N ILE A 233 -53.83 22.06 5.44
CA ILE A 233 -54.70 22.81 4.51
C ILE A 233 -55.34 21.88 3.44
N LYS A 234 -54.60 20.87 2.97
CA LYS A 234 -55.10 19.85 2.03
C LYS A 234 -56.13 18.93 2.69
N GLU A 235 -55.92 18.52 3.96
CA GLU A 235 -56.88 17.76 4.76
C GLU A 235 -58.19 18.56 4.97
N GLU A 236 -58.13 19.87 5.27
CA GLU A 236 -59.30 20.72 5.42
C GLU A 236 -60.03 20.98 4.07
N LEU A 237 -59.31 20.90 2.95
CA LEU A 237 -59.86 21.01 1.60
C LEU A 237 -60.44 19.70 1.06
N GLY A 238 -60.28 18.57 1.79
CA GLY A 238 -60.77 17.25 1.36
C GLY A 238 -59.91 16.60 0.26
N GLU A 239 -58.73 17.13 -0.02
CA GLU A 239 -57.71 16.51 -0.85
C GLU A 239 -56.92 15.48 -0.03
N ASN A 240 -57.38 14.24 0.03
CA ASN A 240 -56.65 13.13 0.64
C ASN A 240 -55.36 12.92 -0.11
N ASP A 241 -54.24 12.80 0.62
CA ASP A 241 -52.94 12.49 0.09
C ASP A 241 -52.90 11.07 -0.49
N ASP A 242 -53.20 10.96 -1.80
CA ASP A 242 -52.96 9.73 -2.57
C ASP A 242 -51.50 9.45 -2.86
N ASP A 243 -50.58 10.36 -2.50
CA ASP A 243 -49.13 10.23 -2.84
C ASP A 243 -48.47 8.95 -2.28
N SER A 244 -48.86 8.51 -1.09
CA SER A 244 -48.28 7.26 -0.48
C SER A 244 -48.92 6.01 -1.10
N ASP A 245 -50.20 6.08 -1.44
CA ASP A 245 -50.89 4.96 -2.05
C ASP A 245 -50.52 4.85 -3.53
N ASP A 246 -50.35 5.97 -4.23
CA ASP A 246 -49.86 6.00 -5.61
C ASP A 246 -48.43 5.48 -5.73
N GLU A 247 -47.54 5.82 -4.80
CA GLU A 247 -46.12 5.34 -4.77
C GLU A 247 -46.06 3.83 -4.48
N ALA A 248 -46.81 3.37 -3.48
CA ALA A 248 -46.87 1.97 -3.11
C ALA A 248 -47.55 1.13 -4.23
N ASP A 249 -48.56 1.64 -4.90
CA ASP A 249 -49.19 0.98 -6.06
C ASP A 249 -48.24 0.96 -7.27
N GLY A 250 -47.44 2.00 -7.46
CA GLY A 250 -46.35 2.03 -8.43
C GLY A 250 -45.29 0.92 -8.18
N TRP A 251 -44.91 0.73 -6.91
CA TRP A 251 -43.98 -0.34 -6.54
C TRP A 251 -44.60 -1.73 -6.69
N LEU A 252 -45.88 -1.93 -6.35
CA LEU A 252 -46.57 -3.22 -6.55
C LEU A 252 -46.64 -3.58 -8.02
N LYS A 253 -46.95 -2.64 -8.91
CA LYS A 253 -46.93 -2.88 -10.36
C LYS A 253 -45.55 -3.30 -10.86
N LYS A 254 -44.46 -2.59 -10.42
CA LYS A 254 -43.09 -2.98 -10.73
C LYS A 254 -42.74 -4.37 -10.19
N LEU A 255 -43.19 -4.71 -8.97
CA LEU A 255 -42.96 -6.00 -8.36
C LEU A 255 -43.61 -7.12 -9.18
N ASP A 256 -44.85 -6.94 -9.65
CA ASP A 256 -45.52 -7.91 -10.50
C ASP A 256 -44.82 -8.14 -11.85
N GLU A 257 -44.20 -7.09 -12.41
CA GLU A 257 -43.39 -7.19 -13.64
C GLU A 257 -42.06 -7.96 -13.42
N LEU A 258 -41.47 -7.87 -12.24
CA LEU A 258 -40.17 -8.48 -11.94
C LEU A 258 -40.22 -10.01 -11.79
N LYS A 259 -41.39 -10.60 -11.50
CA LYS A 259 -41.61 -12.05 -11.33
C LYS A 259 -40.55 -12.69 -10.41
N LEU A 260 -40.44 -12.20 -9.19
CA LEU A 260 -39.50 -12.64 -8.20
C LEU A 260 -39.85 -14.02 -7.60
N ASP A 261 -38.90 -14.64 -6.92
CA ASP A 261 -39.16 -15.83 -6.12
C ASP A 261 -40.22 -15.53 -5.05
N GLU A 262 -41.11 -16.49 -4.78
CA GLU A 262 -42.26 -16.38 -3.87
C GLU A 262 -41.87 -15.79 -2.50
N LYS A 263 -40.72 -16.20 -1.94
CA LYS A 263 -40.21 -15.71 -0.64
C LYS A 263 -39.81 -14.23 -0.67
N VAL A 264 -39.23 -13.79 -1.77
CA VAL A 264 -38.74 -12.42 -1.94
C VAL A 264 -39.95 -11.53 -2.21
N ASP A 265 -40.87 -11.96 -3.06
CA ASP A 265 -42.15 -11.26 -3.39
C ASP A 265 -43.00 -11.06 -2.12
N GLU A 266 -43.21 -12.13 -1.33
CA GLU A 266 -43.96 -12.04 -0.08
C GLU A 266 -43.32 -11.05 0.93
N LYS A 267 -42.01 -11.08 1.06
CA LYS A 267 -41.30 -10.15 1.96
C LYS A 267 -41.47 -8.70 1.52
N LEU A 268 -41.31 -8.42 0.23
CA LEU A 268 -41.49 -7.07 -0.32
C LEU A 268 -42.92 -6.56 -0.20
N ARG A 269 -43.93 -7.40 -0.50
CA ARG A 269 -45.34 -7.01 -0.31
C ARG A 269 -45.63 -6.67 1.16
N LYS A 270 -45.04 -7.41 2.11
CA LYS A 270 -45.16 -7.09 3.53
C LYS A 270 -44.49 -5.76 3.88
N GLU A 271 -43.33 -5.47 3.35
CA GLU A 271 -42.63 -4.18 3.60
C GLU A 271 -43.39 -3.00 2.94
N ILE A 272 -43.90 -3.16 1.70
CA ILE A 272 -44.76 -2.15 1.04
C ILE A 272 -46.04 -1.91 1.84
N SER A 273 -46.69 -2.99 2.31
CA SER A 273 -47.88 -2.87 3.16
C SER A 273 -47.58 -2.20 4.52
N LYS A 274 -46.40 -2.41 5.06
CA LYS A 274 -45.93 -1.74 6.27
C LYS A 274 -45.66 -0.26 6.00
N PHE A 275 -45.01 0.06 4.88
CA PHE A 275 -44.73 1.44 4.46
C PHE A 275 -46.03 2.25 4.28
N ARG A 276 -47.06 1.70 3.68
CA ARG A 276 -48.39 2.33 3.58
C ARG A 276 -49.01 2.76 4.93
N LYS A 277 -48.68 2.05 6.00
CA LYS A 277 -49.15 2.30 7.37
C LYS A 277 -48.26 3.22 8.19
N MET A 278 -47.08 3.59 7.64
CA MET A 278 -46.14 4.46 8.32
C MET A 278 -46.47 5.94 8.09
N ASN A 279 -46.17 6.76 9.09
CA ASN A 279 -46.17 8.20 8.88
C ASN A 279 -45.01 8.56 7.92
N MET A 280 -45.35 9.12 6.76
CA MET A 280 -44.39 9.49 5.70
C MET A 280 -43.27 10.43 6.14
N MET A 281 -43.52 11.16 7.23
CA MET A 281 -42.56 12.09 7.81
C MET A 281 -41.61 11.42 8.80
N SER A 282 -41.78 10.13 9.09
CA SER A 282 -40.88 9.44 10.03
C SER A 282 -39.55 9.08 9.35
N PRO A 283 -38.42 9.12 10.06
CA PRO A 283 -37.14 8.60 9.57
C PRO A 283 -37.24 7.16 9.11
N ASP A 284 -38.07 6.33 9.74
CA ASP A 284 -38.28 4.93 9.41
C ASP A 284 -38.95 4.75 8.04
N ALA A 285 -39.87 5.67 7.63
CA ALA A 285 -40.46 5.65 6.32
C ALA A 285 -39.42 5.87 5.21
N ASN A 286 -38.49 6.81 5.39
CA ASN A 286 -37.38 7.02 4.45
C ASN A 286 -36.46 5.81 4.34
N VAL A 287 -36.16 5.13 5.45
CA VAL A 287 -35.36 3.89 5.45
C VAL A 287 -36.09 2.78 4.69
N SER A 288 -37.41 2.60 4.94
CA SER A 288 -38.20 1.60 4.23
C SER A 288 -38.36 1.92 2.75
N ARG A 289 -38.52 3.21 2.38
CA ARG A 289 -38.57 3.68 0.98
C ARG A 289 -37.28 3.31 0.25
N THR A 290 -36.12 3.74 0.78
CA THR A 290 -34.82 3.47 0.19
C THR A 290 -34.57 1.96 0.05
N TYR A 291 -34.98 1.17 1.02
CA TYR A 291 -34.90 -0.29 0.98
C TYR A 291 -35.72 -0.90 -0.15
N ILE A 292 -36.98 -0.52 -0.27
CA ILE A 292 -37.88 -1.01 -1.32
C ILE A 292 -37.35 -0.62 -2.71
N GLU A 293 -36.98 0.65 -2.89
CA GLU A 293 -36.42 1.15 -4.15
C GLU A 293 -35.14 0.41 -4.53
N THR A 294 -34.21 0.20 -3.58
CA THR A 294 -32.97 -0.55 -3.83
C THR A 294 -33.24 -1.96 -4.35
N ILE A 295 -34.22 -2.66 -3.77
CA ILE A 295 -34.55 -4.03 -4.22
C ILE A 295 -35.25 -4.01 -5.60
N LEU A 296 -36.11 -3.03 -5.86
CA LEU A 296 -36.80 -2.89 -7.15
C LEU A 296 -35.85 -2.44 -8.28
N GLU A 297 -34.72 -1.79 -7.95
CA GLU A 297 -33.69 -1.39 -8.91
C GLU A 297 -32.79 -2.55 -9.33
N LEU A 298 -32.71 -3.61 -8.51
CA LEU A 298 -31.88 -4.77 -8.84
C LEU A 298 -32.35 -5.44 -10.15
N PRO A 299 -31.40 -5.86 -10.99
CA PRO A 299 -31.70 -6.48 -12.28
C PRO A 299 -32.03 -7.98 -12.15
N TRP A 300 -33.08 -8.33 -11.43
CA TRP A 300 -33.47 -9.71 -11.10
C TRP A 300 -33.47 -10.67 -12.28
N ASN A 301 -34.19 -10.30 -13.36
CA ASN A 301 -34.38 -11.14 -14.54
C ASN A 301 -33.90 -10.48 -15.84
N LYS A 302 -33.10 -9.41 -15.71
CA LYS A 302 -32.64 -8.62 -16.86
C LYS A 302 -31.23 -9.05 -17.27
N GLU A 303 -31.12 -9.74 -18.40
CA GLU A 303 -29.86 -10.22 -18.95
C GLU A 303 -29.45 -9.45 -20.22
N SER A 304 -28.15 -9.19 -20.35
CA SER A 304 -27.57 -8.79 -21.63
C SER A 304 -27.49 -10.01 -22.57
N ARG A 305 -27.72 -9.84 -23.88
CA ARG A 305 -27.53 -10.90 -24.86
C ARG A 305 -26.07 -11.27 -24.96
N VAL A 306 -25.70 -12.43 -24.44
CA VAL A 306 -24.33 -12.94 -24.49
C VAL A 306 -23.98 -13.31 -25.94
N ASN A 307 -22.84 -12.81 -26.42
CA ASN A 307 -22.28 -13.21 -27.70
C ASN A 307 -21.53 -14.54 -27.55
N THR A 308 -22.04 -15.58 -28.19
CA THR A 308 -21.50 -16.95 -28.13
C THR A 308 -20.59 -17.30 -29.31
N ASN A 309 -20.39 -16.36 -30.23
CA ASN A 309 -19.56 -16.58 -31.42
C ASN A 309 -18.07 -16.46 -31.07
N ILE A 310 -17.42 -17.61 -30.88
CA ILE A 310 -16.01 -17.73 -30.49
C ILE A 310 -15.09 -17.02 -31.47
N ARG A 311 -15.32 -17.12 -32.79
CA ARG A 311 -14.50 -16.45 -33.80
C ARG A 311 -14.58 -14.92 -33.69
N LYS A 312 -15.77 -14.39 -33.37
CA LYS A 312 -15.95 -12.96 -33.16
C LYS A 312 -15.25 -12.51 -31.88
N ALA A 313 -15.35 -13.29 -30.82
CA ALA A 313 -14.65 -13.03 -29.56
C ALA A 313 -13.13 -13.00 -29.73
N GLU A 314 -12.58 -14.00 -30.43
CA GLU A 314 -11.16 -14.07 -30.77
C GLU A 314 -10.70 -12.86 -31.58
N LYS A 315 -11.47 -12.48 -32.60
CA LYS A 315 -11.18 -11.28 -33.40
C LYS A 315 -11.18 -9.99 -32.55
N THR A 316 -12.14 -9.85 -31.65
CA THR A 316 -12.21 -8.69 -30.74
C THR A 316 -10.97 -8.63 -29.83
N LEU A 317 -10.62 -9.74 -29.19
CA LEU A 317 -9.46 -9.82 -28.32
C LEU A 317 -8.13 -9.54 -29.09
N ASN A 318 -8.01 -10.03 -30.33
CA ASN A 318 -6.84 -9.79 -31.17
C ASN A 318 -6.74 -8.34 -31.67
N ASN A 319 -7.86 -7.66 -31.88
CA ASN A 319 -7.87 -6.26 -32.29
C ASN A 319 -7.58 -5.30 -31.13
N GLU A 320 -8.00 -5.64 -29.90
CA GLU A 320 -7.88 -4.77 -28.74
C GLU A 320 -6.57 -4.99 -27.96
N HIS A 321 -5.93 -6.14 -28.12
CA HIS A 321 -4.67 -6.47 -27.44
C HIS A 321 -3.64 -7.08 -28.39
N TYR A 322 -2.42 -6.60 -28.28
CA TYR A 322 -1.27 -7.22 -28.95
C TYR A 322 -0.67 -8.32 -28.08
N GLY A 323 -0.20 -9.40 -28.68
CA GLY A 323 0.41 -10.53 -27.95
C GLY A 323 -0.58 -11.26 -27.05
N LEU A 324 -0.16 -11.62 -25.85
CA LEU A 324 -0.94 -12.33 -24.81
C LEU A 324 -1.58 -13.63 -25.33
N THR A 325 -0.91 -14.37 -26.22
CA THR A 325 -1.47 -15.51 -26.96
C THR A 325 -2.01 -16.57 -26.00
N LYS A 326 -1.23 -17.03 -25.02
CA LYS A 326 -1.65 -18.04 -24.04
C LYS A 326 -2.90 -17.60 -23.24
N VAL A 327 -2.95 -16.30 -22.86
CA VAL A 327 -4.08 -15.72 -22.11
C VAL A 327 -5.34 -15.74 -22.96
N LYS A 328 -5.24 -15.30 -24.21
CA LYS A 328 -6.36 -15.30 -25.17
C LYS A 328 -6.87 -16.71 -25.46
N GLU A 329 -5.97 -17.68 -25.68
CA GLU A 329 -6.32 -19.08 -25.91
C GLU A 329 -7.12 -19.62 -24.72
N ARG A 330 -6.65 -19.43 -23.49
CA ARG A 330 -7.37 -19.86 -22.27
C ARG A 330 -8.74 -19.20 -22.12
N ILE A 331 -8.84 -17.90 -22.41
CA ILE A 331 -10.11 -17.19 -22.40
C ILE A 331 -11.08 -17.80 -23.44
N ILE A 332 -10.58 -18.07 -24.66
CA ILE A 332 -11.40 -18.65 -25.73
C ILE A 332 -11.84 -20.08 -25.40
N GLU A 333 -10.95 -20.90 -24.82
CA GLU A 333 -11.28 -22.25 -24.33
C GLU A 333 -12.42 -22.18 -23.31
N GLN A 334 -12.33 -21.27 -22.33
CA GLN A 334 -13.36 -21.10 -21.29
C GLN A 334 -14.69 -20.59 -21.88
N LEU A 335 -14.64 -19.64 -22.79
CA LEU A 335 -15.86 -19.19 -23.49
C LEU A 335 -16.50 -20.33 -24.29
N ALA A 336 -15.70 -21.22 -24.89
CA ALA A 336 -16.18 -22.39 -25.58
C ALA A 336 -16.88 -23.38 -24.64
N VAL A 337 -16.30 -23.66 -23.48
CA VAL A 337 -16.89 -24.51 -22.44
C VAL A 337 -18.21 -23.90 -21.94
N MET A 338 -18.22 -22.60 -21.61
CA MET A 338 -19.43 -21.89 -21.17
C MET A 338 -20.55 -21.95 -22.23
N HIS A 339 -20.21 -21.91 -23.53
CA HIS A 339 -21.17 -22.04 -24.59
C HIS A 339 -21.78 -23.45 -24.68
N LEU A 340 -20.93 -24.49 -24.63
CA LEU A 340 -21.33 -25.88 -24.73
C LEU A 340 -22.19 -26.33 -23.54
N THR A 341 -21.87 -25.82 -22.34
CA THR A 341 -22.56 -26.18 -21.09
C THR A 341 -23.76 -25.30 -20.77
N LYS A 342 -24.15 -24.38 -21.69
CA LYS A 342 -25.27 -23.42 -21.52
C LYS A 342 -25.22 -22.64 -20.19
N GLY A 343 -24.03 -22.20 -19.80
CA GLY A 343 -23.82 -21.44 -18.59
C GLY A 343 -23.38 -22.26 -17.38
N ALA A 344 -22.94 -23.51 -17.58
CA ALA A 344 -22.29 -24.25 -16.50
C ALA A 344 -21.01 -23.52 -16.05
N LYS A 345 -20.80 -23.60 -14.77
CA LYS A 345 -19.80 -22.88 -13.99
C LYS A 345 -18.38 -23.30 -14.41
N GLY A 346 -17.63 -22.38 -14.98
CA GLY A 346 -16.19 -22.54 -15.14
C GLY A 346 -15.43 -22.04 -13.91
N PRO A 347 -14.15 -22.39 -13.76
CA PRO A 347 -13.29 -21.82 -12.73
C PRO A 347 -13.19 -20.30 -12.91
N ILE A 348 -12.95 -19.60 -11.81
CA ILE A 348 -12.80 -18.13 -11.83
C ILE A 348 -11.43 -17.80 -12.40
N ILE A 349 -11.39 -17.00 -13.45
CA ILE A 349 -10.12 -16.56 -14.05
C ILE A 349 -9.44 -15.57 -13.10
N CYS A 350 -8.20 -15.89 -12.70
CA CYS A 350 -7.33 -14.97 -11.97
C CYS A 350 -6.15 -14.52 -12.86
N LEU A 351 -6.15 -13.26 -13.24
CA LEU A 351 -5.09 -12.67 -14.05
C LEU A 351 -3.97 -12.15 -13.13
N VAL A 352 -2.82 -12.82 -13.14
CA VAL A 352 -1.68 -12.51 -12.27
C VAL A 352 -0.54 -11.94 -13.11
N GLY A 353 0.12 -10.90 -12.61
CA GLY A 353 1.31 -10.35 -13.27
C GLY A 353 1.65 -8.93 -12.83
N PRO A 354 2.77 -8.38 -13.31
CA PRO A 354 3.23 -7.06 -12.88
C PRO A 354 2.24 -5.95 -13.25
N PRO A 355 2.35 -4.78 -12.60
CA PRO A 355 1.48 -3.65 -12.91
C PRO A 355 1.69 -3.14 -14.35
N GLY A 356 0.59 -2.74 -15.00
CA GLY A 356 0.65 -2.15 -16.34
C GLY A 356 0.73 -3.14 -17.50
N VAL A 357 0.63 -4.46 -17.28
CA VAL A 357 0.59 -5.48 -18.36
C VAL A 357 -0.79 -5.66 -18.99
N GLY A 358 -1.79 -4.88 -18.59
CA GLY A 358 -3.10 -4.88 -19.22
C GLY A 358 -4.14 -5.80 -18.59
N LYS A 359 -3.97 -6.28 -17.35
CA LYS A 359 -4.93 -7.14 -16.63
C LYS A 359 -6.37 -6.61 -16.67
N THR A 360 -6.59 -5.38 -16.23
CA THR A 360 -7.90 -4.71 -16.23
C THR A 360 -8.41 -4.45 -17.66
N SER A 361 -7.51 -4.16 -18.60
CA SER A 361 -7.84 -3.89 -19.98
C SER A 361 -8.35 -5.16 -20.69
N ILE A 362 -7.70 -6.31 -20.49
CA ILE A 362 -8.14 -7.56 -21.11
C ILE A 362 -9.48 -8.04 -20.54
N ALA A 363 -9.73 -7.83 -19.23
CA ALA A 363 -11.03 -8.12 -18.63
C ALA A 363 -12.16 -7.29 -19.29
N ARG A 364 -11.91 -6.01 -19.57
CA ARG A 364 -12.87 -5.18 -20.32
C ARG A 364 -13.08 -5.68 -21.73
N SER A 365 -12.03 -6.13 -22.41
CA SER A 365 -12.16 -6.68 -23.77
C SER A 365 -12.89 -8.01 -23.81
N ILE A 366 -12.81 -8.81 -22.73
CA ILE A 366 -13.63 -10.02 -22.57
C ILE A 366 -15.11 -9.62 -22.44
N ALA A 367 -15.42 -8.58 -21.66
CA ALA A 367 -16.78 -8.06 -21.56
C ALA A 367 -17.33 -7.61 -22.93
N HIS A 368 -16.53 -6.85 -23.69
CA HIS A 368 -16.89 -6.46 -25.07
C HIS A 368 -17.08 -7.68 -25.98
N ALA A 369 -16.16 -8.66 -25.93
CA ALA A 369 -16.20 -9.85 -26.78
C ALA A 369 -17.43 -10.71 -26.49
N THR A 370 -17.85 -10.79 -25.22
CA THR A 370 -19.03 -11.54 -24.75
C THR A 370 -20.33 -10.73 -24.76
N ASN A 371 -20.25 -9.42 -25.02
CA ASN A 371 -21.36 -8.48 -24.94
C ASN A 371 -22.03 -8.47 -23.55
N ARG A 372 -21.19 -8.50 -22.49
CA ARG A 372 -21.60 -8.34 -21.11
C ARG A 372 -21.30 -6.93 -20.63
N GLU A 373 -22.12 -6.40 -19.75
CA GLU A 373 -21.81 -5.14 -19.06
C GLU A 373 -20.57 -5.34 -18.18
N PHE A 374 -19.67 -4.34 -18.15
CA PHE A 374 -18.41 -4.41 -17.42
C PHE A 374 -18.50 -3.64 -16.11
N VAL A 375 -18.31 -4.32 -15.02
CA VAL A 375 -18.27 -3.76 -13.66
C VAL A 375 -16.92 -4.01 -13.01
N ARG A 376 -16.42 -3.05 -12.28
CA ARG A 376 -15.13 -3.15 -11.58
C ARG A 376 -15.26 -2.80 -10.11
N MET A 377 -14.84 -3.71 -9.25
CA MET A 377 -14.70 -3.50 -7.82
C MET A 377 -13.21 -3.65 -7.44
N SER A 378 -12.60 -2.58 -6.92
CA SER A 378 -11.25 -2.67 -6.35
C SER A 378 -11.33 -3.22 -4.93
N LEU A 379 -10.52 -4.25 -4.66
CA LEU A 379 -10.40 -4.88 -3.34
C LEU A 379 -9.18 -4.35 -2.56
N GLY A 380 -8.34 -3.54 -3.22
CA GLY A 380 -7.19 -2.91 -2.55
C GLY A 380 -7.63 -1.96 -1.45
N GLY A 381 -7.30 -2.29 -0.20
CA GLY A 381 -7.65 -1.49 0.97
C GLY A 381 -8.96 -1.88 1.66
N VAL A 382 -9.71 -2.85 1.13
CA VAL A 382 -10.89 -3.41 1.80
C VAL A 382 -10.43 -4.21 3.03
N ARG A 383 -10.99 -3.86 4.19
CA ARG A 383 -10.67 -4.48 5.48
C ARG A 383 -11.90 -4.97 6.22
N ASP A 384 -13.06 -4.43 5.89
CA ASP A 384 -14.34 -4.74 6.53
C ASP A 384 -15.22 -5.58 5.59
N GLU A 385 -15.75 -6.69 6.11
CA GLU A 385 -16.71 -7.53 5.41
C GLU A 385 -17.96 -6.73 4.97
N ALA A 386 -18.34 -5.73 5.74
CA ALA A 386 -19.49 -4.88 5.45
C ALA A 386 -19.35 -4.08 4.14
N GLU A 387 -18.13 -3.81 3.66
CA GLU A 387 -17.96 -3.23 2.33
C GLU A 387 -18.45 -4.16 1.22
N ILE A 388 -18.36 -5.48 1.41
CA ILE A 388 -18.76 -6.50 0.42
C ILE A 388 -20.23 -6.83 0.58
N ARG A 389 -20.69 -7.09 1.82
CA ARG A 389 -22.02 -7.60 2.17
C ARG A 389 -23.00 -6.55 2.68
N GLY A 390 -22.59 -5.27 2.80
CA GLY A 390 -23.41 -4.22 3.35
C GLY A 390 -23.60 -4.25 4.86
N HIS A 391 -24.25 -3.24 5.39
CA HIS A 391 -24.57 -3.10 6.80
C HIS A 391 -26.03 -3.48 7.05
N ARG A 392 -26.32 -4.01 8.24
CA ARG A 392 -27.71 -4.28 8.61
C ARG A 392 -28.52 -2.98 8.63
N ARG A 393 -29.70 -2.98 8.02
CA ARG A 393 -30.57 -1.79 7.84
C ARG A 393 -30.99 -1.11 9.15
N THR A 394 -30.80 -1.77 10.29
CA THR A 394 -31.08 -1.20 11.61
C THR A 394 -30.08 -0.14 12.04
N TYR A 395 -28.94 -0.02 11.36
CA TYR A 395 -27.95 1.02 11.66
C TYR A 395 -28.26 2.30 10.89
N VAL A 396 -28.07 3.44 11.54
CA VAL A 396 -28.23 4.75 10.89
C VAL A 396 -27.17 4.89 9.79
N GLY A 397 -27.60 5.17 8.57
CA GLY A 397 -26.70 5.27 7.40
C GLY A 397 -26.33 3.93 6.77
N ALA A 398 -27.04 2.84 7.07
CA ALA A 398 -26.84 1.55 6.41
C ALA A 398 -27.03 1.65 4.89
N ILE A 399 -26.10 1.01 4.17
CA ILE A 399 -26.11 0.93 2.71
C ILE A 399 -25.86 -0.51 2.27
N PRO A 400 -26.33 -0.92 1.07
CA PRO A 400 -25.99 -2.21 0.48
C PRO A 400 -24.49 -2.36 0.27
N GLY A 401 -24.03 -3.60 0.25
CA GLY A 401 -22.65 -3.92 -0.08
C GLY A 401 -22.27 -3.50 -1.50
N ARG A 402 -20.98 -3.32 -1.73
CA ARG A 402 -20.45 -2.93 -3.05
C ARG A 402 -20.80 -3.94 -4.14
N VAL A 403 -20.96 -5.22 -3.81
CA VAL A 403 -21.38 -6.24 -4.78
C VAL A 403 -22.76 -5.89 -5.32
N ILE A 404 -23.73 -5.68 -4.45
CA ILE A 404 -25.11 -5.34 -4.83
C ILE A 404 -25.17 -4.00 -5.57
N ASN A 405 -24.51 -2.97 -5.08
CA ASN A 405 -24.46 -1.66 -5.74
C ASN A 405 -23.92 -1.75 -7.18
N ASN A 406 -22.91 -2.58 -7.40
CA ASN A 406 -22.35 -2.81 -8.73
C ASN A 406 -23.33 -3.55 -9.66
N PHE A 407 -24.21 -4.41 -9.16
CA PHE A 407 -25.26 -5.02 -9.98
C PHE A 407 -26.35 -4.00 -10.35
N ILE A 408 -26.70 -3.10 -9.46
CA ILE A 408 -27.62 -1.98 -9.75
C ILE A 408 -27.02 -1.09 -10.86
N GLU A 409 -25.73 -0.75 -10.75
CA GLU A 409 -25.02 0.05 -11.75
C GLU A 409 -24.95 -0.65 -13.11
N ALA A 410 -24.70 -1.97 -13.12
CA ALA A 410 -24.66 -2.79 -14.32
C ALA A 410 -26.01 -2.90 -15.03
N ARG A 411 -27.12 -2.78 -14.31
CA ARG A 411 -28.50 -2.93 -14.82
C ARG A 411 -28.80 -4.29 -15.49
N THR A 412 -27.91 -5.27 -15.29
CA THR A 412 -28.04 -6.64 -15.78
C THR A 412 -27.56 -7.63 -14.73
N ASN A 413 -28.16 -8.83 -14.66
CA ASN A 413 -27.78 -9.85 -13.68
C ASN A 413 -26.64 -10.77 -14.18
N ASN A 414 -26.18 -10.57 -15.42
CA ASN A 414 -25.09 -11.34 -16.03
C ASN A 414 -23.88 -10.47 -16.45
N PRO A 415 -23.44 -9.48 -15.66
CA PRO A 415 -22.29 -8.66 -16.00
C PRO A 415 -21.01 -9.48 -16.00
N LEU A 416 -19.95 -8.93 -16.60
CA LEU A 416 -18.58 -9.33 -16.26
C LEU A 416 -18.13 -8.49 -15.07
N PHE A 417 -17.91 -9.17 -13.95
CA PHE A 417 -17.52 -8.55 -12.68
C PHE A 417 -16.03 -8.71 -12.42
N LEU A 418 -15.30 -7.61 -12.52
CA LEU A 418 -13.86 -7.59 -12.25
C LEU A 418 -13.59 -7.24 -10.79
N LEU A 419 -13.02 -8.18 -10.07
CA LEU A 419 -12.48 -8.00 -8.72
C LEU A 419 -10.99 -7.68 -8.84
N ASP A 420 -10.65 -6.41 -8.72
CA ASP A 420 -9.28 -5.92 -8.99
C ASP A 420 -8.45 -5.88 -7.71
N GLU A 421 -7.18 -6.28 -7.79
CA GLU A 421 -6.21 -6.29 -6.69
C GLU A 421 -6.59 -7.20 -5.50
N ILE A 422 -6.98 -8.45 -5.78
CA ILE A 422 -7.36 -9.44 -4.74
C ILE A 422 -6.19 -9.80 -3.81
N ASP A 423 -4.97 -9.63 -4.26
CA ASP A 423 -3.74 -9.84 -3.49
C ASP A 423 -3.51 -8.80 -2.38
N LYS A 424 -4.31 -7.73 -2.36
CA LYS A 424 -4.21 -6.64 -1.39
C LYS A 424 -5.34 -6.61 -0.36
N ILE A 425 -6.09 -7.69 -0.26
CA ILE A 425 -7.12 -7.83 0.77
C ILE A 425 -6.42 -7.96 2.13
N GLY A 426 -6.78 -7.09 3.06
CA GLY A 426 -6.31 -7.16 4.45
C GLY A 426 -7.30 -7.95 5.31
N SER A 427 -6.79 -8.65 6.32
CA SER A 427 -7.60 -9.16 7.43
C SER A 427 -7.37 -8.25 8.64
N ASP A 428 -8.43 -7.74 9.24
CA ASP A 428 -8.36 -6.93 10.45
C ASP A 428 -9.35 -7.49 11.49
N PHE A 429 -9.25 -7.05 12.75
CA PHE A 429 -10.15 -7.44 13.85
C PHE A 429 -11.65 -7.16 13.59
N ARG A 430 -12.00 -6.45 12.52
CA ARG A 430 -13.37 -6.02 12.18
C ARG A 430 -14.13 -6.92 11.21
N GLY A 431 -13.54 -8.01 10.75
CA GLY A 431 -14.20 -8.95 9.83
C GLY A 431 -13.21 -9.67 8.91
N ASP A 432 -13.71 -10.66 8.19
CA ASP A 432 -12.95 -11.42 7.18
C ASP A 432 -13.52 -11.20 5.77
N PRO A 433 -13.03 -10.18 5.04
CA PRO A 433 -13.45 -9.94 3.68
C PRO A 433 -13.21 -11.13 2.74
N ALA A 434 -12.23 -11.98 3.05
CA ALA A 434 -11.94 -13.17 2.25
C ALA A 434 -13.07 -14.20 2.34
N SER A 435 -13.65 -14.39 3.53
CA SER A 435 -14.82 -15.24 3.73
C SER A 435 -16.05 -14.71 2.97
N ALA A 436 -16.28 -13.40 2.99
CA ALA A 436 -17.37 -12.79 2.21
C ALA A 436 -17.19 -13.00 0.70
N LEU A 437 -15.95 -12.89 0.21
CA LEU A 437 -15.64 -13.16 -1.20
C LEU A 437 -15.77 -14.62 -1.57
N LEU A 438 -15.51 -15.56 -0.65
CA LEU A 438 -15.74 -16.98 -0.90
C LEU A 438 -17.23 -17.23 -1.23
N GLU A 439 -18.15 -16.61 -0.51
CA GLU A 439 -19.58 -16.76 -0.80
C GLU A 439 -19.96 -16.12 -2.15
N VAL A 440 -19.38 -14.98 -2.51
CA VAL A 440 -19.59 -14.35 -3.82
C VAL A 440 -19.07 -15.21 -4.97
N LEU A 441 -17.90 -15.82 -4.76
CA LEU A 441 -17.17 -16.54 -5.80
C LEU A 441 -17.51 -18.03 -5.87
N ASP A 442 -17.98 -18.63 -4.78
CA ASP A 442 -18.33 -20.05 -4.76
C ASP A 442 -19.60 -20.31 -5.56
N PRO A 443 -19.55 -21.08 -6.64
CA PRO A 443 -20.70 -21.39 -7.46
C PRO A 443 -21.85 -22.10 -6.73
N GLU A 444 -21.60 -22.75 -5.61
CA GLU A 444 -22.64 -23.43 -4.83
C GLU A 444 -23.38 -22.44 -3.91
N GLN A 445 -22.67 -21.40 -3.44
CA GLN A 445 -23.21 -20.44 -2.49
C GLN A 445 -23.74 -19.16 -3.17
N ASN A 446 -23.14 -18.72 -4.29
CA ASN A 446 -23.45 -17.46 -4.94
C ASN A 446 -24.86 -17.35 -5.54
N LYS A 447 -25.57 -18.46 -5.71
CA LYS A 447 -26.99 -18.48 -6.10
C LYS A 447 -27.91 -17.87 -5.04
N THR A 448 -27.52 -17.98 -3.80
CA THR A 448 -28.30 -17.55 -2.64
C THR A 448 -27.54 -16.51 -1.83
N PHE A 449 -26.73 -15.69 -2.54
CA PHE A 449 -25.98 -14.64 -1.88
C PHE A 449 -26.91 -13.69 -1.15
N THR A 450 -26.64 -13.43 0.13
CA THR A 450 -27.47 -12.58 0.96
C THR A 450 -26.66 -11.41 1.50
N ASP A 451 -27.01 -10.21 1.00
CA ASP A 451 -26.48 -8.96 1.52
C ASP A 451 -27.16 -8.61 2.85
N HIS A 452 -26.42 -8.08 3.81
CA HIS A 452 -26.96 -7.75 5.14
C HIS A 452 -27.99 -6.62 5.13
N TYR A 453 -27.91 -5.72 4.13
CA TYR A 453 -28.89 -4.67 3.95
C TYR A 453 -30.17 -5.20 3.30
N LEU A 454 -30.03 -6.03 2.26
CA LEU A 454 -31.17 -6.55 1.52
C LEU A 454 -31.93 -7.63 2.30
N GLU A 455 -31.21 -8.48 3.05
CA GLU A 455 -31.78 -9.63 3.77
C GLU A 455 -32.65 -10.54 2.90
N VAL A 456 -32.47 -10.51 1.59
CA VAL A 456 -33.08 -11.40 0.60
C VAL A 456 -32.00 -12.00 -0.28
N PRO A 457 -32.15 -13.24 -0.73
CA PRO A 457 -31.17 -13.86 -1.61
C PRO A 457 -31.19 -13.24 -3.00
N PHE A 458 -30.02 -12.97 -3.55
CA PHE A 458 -29.84 -12.53 -4.93
C PHE A 458 -28.89 -13.48 -5.67
N ASP A 459 -29.29 -13.92 -6.88
CA ASP A 459 -28.52 -14.88 -7.67
C ASP A 459 -27.38 -14.23 -8.44
N LEU A 460 -26.13 -14.43 -7.96
CA LEU A 460 -24.91 -13.96 -8.61
C LEU A 460 -24.35 -14.96 -9.64
N SER A 461 -24.94 -16.16 -9.78
CA SER A 461 -24.36 -17.27 -10.57
C SER A 461 -24.31 -17.01 -12.08
N ARG A 462 -25.04 -16.01 -12.57
CA ARG A 462 -25.06 -15.61 -13.98
C ARG A 462 -23.97 -14.63 -14.36
N ALA A 463 -23.36 -13.98 -13.38
CA ALA A 463 -22.23 -13.09 -13.58
C ALA A 463 -20.96 -13.89 -13.92
N MET A 464 -20.10 -13.29 -14.74
CA MET A 464 -18.77 -13.80 -15.02
C MET A 464 -17.77 -13.08 -14.12
N PHE A 465 -17.19 -13.78 -13.15
CA PHE A 465 -16.19 -13.20 -12.27
C PHE A 465 -14.79 -13.38 -12.84
N ILE A 466 -14.02 -12.30 -12.85
CA ILE A 466 -12.59 -12.27 -13.16
C ILE A 466 -11.90 -11.56 -12.01
N THR A 467 -10.77 -12.09 -11.55
CA THR A 467 -9.95 -11.46 -10.53
C THR A 467 -8.62 -11.01 -11.10
N THR A 468 -7.99 -10.00 -10.50
CA THR A 468 -6.63 -9.61 -10.83
C THR A 468 -5.75 -9.58 -9.59
N ALA A 469 -4.49 -9.93 -9.74
CA ALA A 469 -3.48 -9.87 -8.70
C ALA A 469 -2.12 -9.46 -9.28
N ASN A 470 -1.23 -8.94 -8.44
CA ASN A 470 0.16 -8.78 -8.82
C ASN A 470 0.99 -10.02 -8.47
N THR A 471 0.63 -10.69 -7.36
CA THR A 471 1.26 -11.93 -6.89
C THR A 471 0.18 -12.88 -6.35
N THR A 472 0.47 -14.19 -6.37
CA THR A 472 -0.40 -15.21 -5.77
C THR A 472 -0.09 -15.45 -4.30
N GLN A 473 1.07 -15.01 -3.80
CA GLN A 473 1.59 -15.35 -2.47
C GLN A 473 0.73 -14.81 -1.32
N THR A 474 0.09 -13.66 -1.52
CA THR A 474 -0.74 -13.00 -0.51
C THR A 474 -2.23 -13.33 -0.63
N ILE A 475 -2.63 -14.07 -1.67
CA ILE A 475 -4.01 -14.50 -1.85
C ILE A 475 -4.30 -15.65 -0.88
N PRO A 476 -5.39 -15.60 -0.07
CA PRO A 476 -5.80 -16.70 0.77
C PRO A 476 -5.97 -17.99 -0.02
N ARG A 477 -5.42 -19.11 0.47
CA ARG A 477 -5.44 -20.40 -0.23
C ARG A 477 -6.85 -20.85 -0.62
N ALA A 478 -7.83 -20.64 0.27
CA ALA A 478 -9.21 -21.00 0.01
C ALA A 478 -9.81 -20.30 -1.21
N LEU A 479 -9.41 -19.07 -1.49
CA LEU A 479 -9.78 -18.34 -2.71
C LEU A 479 -8.99 -18.84 -3.91
N LEU A 480 -7.67 -19.05 -3.74
CA LEU A 480 -6.79 -19.49 -4.83
C LEU A 480 -7.20 -20.85 -5.39
N ASP A 481 -7.63 -21.80 -4.53
CA ASP A 481 -8.08 -23.13 -4.93
C ASP A 481 -9.32 -23.12 -5.86
N ARG A 482 -10.07 -22.02 -5.89
CA ARG A 482 -11.23 -21.83 -6.77
C ARG A 482 -10.91 -21.07 -8.06
N MET A 483 -9.66 -20.64 -8.22
CA MET A 483 -9.24 -19.80 -9.31
C MET A 483 -8.36 -20.55 -10.30
N GLU A 484 -8.58 -20.30 -11.58
CA GLU A 484 -7.62 -20.63 -12.64
C GLU A 484 -6.66 -19.46 -12.81
N VAL A 485 -5.42 -19.66 -12.37
CA VAL A 485 -4.38 -18.64 -12.46
C VAL A 485 -3.83 -18.58 -13.88
N ILE A 486 -3.92 -17.42 -14.49
CA ILE A 486 -3.34 -17.11 -15.80
C ILE A 486 -2.28 -16.02 -15.62
N GLU A 487 -1.02 -16.38 -15.83
CA GLU A 487 0.09 -15.45 -15.66
C GLU A 487 0.27 -14.56 -16.90
N LEU A 488 0.28 -13.26 -16.68
CA LEU A 488 0.62 -12.23 -17.66
C LEU A 488 2.07 -11.80 -17.44
N SER A 489 2.91 -12.14 -18.41
CA SER A 489 4.32 -11.75 -18.37
C SER A 489 4.55 -10.29 -18.78
N SER A 490 5.76 -9.80 -18.49
CA SER A 490 6.20 -8.48 -18.95
C SER A 490 6.31 -8.41 -20.49
N TYR A 491 6.09 -7.21 -21.03
CA TYR A 491 6.28 -6.94 -22.46
C TYR A 491 7.75 -6.74 -22.82
N ILE A 492 8.14 -7.24 -23.99
CA ILE A 492 9.43 -6.89 -24.61
C ILE A 492 9.34 -5.51 -25.28
N GLU A 493 10.50 -4.93 -25.64
CA GLU A 493 10.57 -3.60 -26.25
C GLU A 493 9.73 -3.50 -27.53
N GLU A 494 9.84 -4.48 -28.42
CA GLU A 494 9.09 -4.55 -29.67
C GLU A 494 7.58 -4.57 -29.45
N GLU A 495 7.11 -5.33 -28.43
CA GLU A 495 5.69 -5.35 -28.04
C GLU A 495 5.24 -4.00 -27.51
N LYS A 496 6.07 -3.35 -26.68
CA LYS A 496 5.76 -2.00 -26.14
C LYS A 496 5.69 -0.95 -27.23
N VAL A 497 6.58 -0.99 -28.22
CA VAL A 497 6.54 -0.10 -29.39
C VAL A 497 5.22 -0.29 -30.12
N HIS A 498 4.87 -1.54 -30.44
CA HIS A 498 3.62 -1.85 -31.14
C HIS A 498 2.38 -1.43 -30.33
N ILE A 499 2.37 -1.66 -29.01
CA ILE A 499 1.30 -1.23 -28.12
C ILE A 499 1.21 0.31 -28.09
N ALA A 500 2.35 0.99 -28.03
CA ALA A 500 2.39 2.45 -28.03
C ALA A 500 1.78 3.03 -29.32
N GLU A 501 2.18 2.55 -30.48
CA GLU A 501 1.72 3.05 -31.77
C GLU A 501 0.25 2.81 -32.04
N ASN A 502 -0.22 1.58 -31.76
CA ASN A 502 -1.55 1.16 -32.16
C ASN A 502 -2.63 1.41 -31.09
N TYR A 503 -2.26 1.51 -29.82
CA TYR A 503 -3.24 1.64 -28.73
C TYR A 503 -3.02 2.89 -27.85
N LEU A 504 -1.79 3.12 -27.34
CA LEU A 504 -1.61 4.19 -26.33
C LEU A 504 -1.63 5.58 -26.98
N ILE A 505 -0.89 5.77 -28.08
CA ILE A 505 -0.86 7.07 -28.77
C ILE A 505 -2.24 7.45 -29.29
N PRO A 506 -2.99 6.61 -30.02
CA PRO A 506 -4.36 6.93 -30.44
C PRO A 506 -5.30 7.26 -29.28
N LYS A 507 -5.20 6.51 -28.17
CA LYS A 507 -5.97 6.75 -26.96
C LYS A 507 -5.65 8.13 -26.36
N GLN A 508 -4.36 8.41 -26.16
CA GLN A 508 -3.91 9.67 -25.57
C GLN A 508 -4.21 10.88 -26.45
N LEU A 509 -4.12 10.74 -27.76
CA LEU A 509 -4.53 11.79 -28.70
C LEU A 509 -6.02 12.12 -28.55
N LYS A 510 -6.87 11.09 -28.44
CA LYS A 510 -8.32 11.26 -28.25
C LYS A 510 -8.63 11.92 -26.90
N GLU A 511 -8.02 11.46 -25.83
CA GLU A 511 -8.23 12.01 -24.47
C GLU A 511 -7.82 13.49 -24.36
N HIS A 512 -6.81 13.92 -25.12
CA HIS A 512 -6.32 15.29 -25.15
C HIS A 512 -6.85 16.14 -26.29
N ALA A 513 -7.85 15.65 -27.06
CA ALA A 513 -8.44 16.31 -28.21
C ALA A 513 -7.44 16.75 -29.29
N ILE A 514 -6.33 15.99 -29.47
CA ILE A 514 -5.30 16.25 -30.48
C ILE A 514 -5.55 15.36 -31.70
N ARG A 515 -5.53 15.94 -32.92
CA ARG A 515 -5.69 15.19 -34.16
C ARG A 515 -4.38 14.46 -34.51
N LYS A 516 -4.48 13.28 -35.14
CA LYS A 516 -3.31 12.52 -35.65
C LYS A 516 -2.41 13.35 -36.60
N SER A 517 -2.98 14.31 -37.32
CA SER A 517 -2.22 15.22 -38.19
C SER A 517 -1.43 16.29 -37.43
N GLN A 518 -1.73 16.54 -36.16
CA GLN A 518 -1.08 17.57 -35.34
C GLN A 518 0.08 17.03 -34.52
N LEU A 519 0.04 15.74 -34.10
CA LEU A 519 1.11 15.13 -33.32
C LEU A 519 1.39 13.73 -33.83
N SER A 520 2.67 13.45 -34.09
CA SER A 520 3.19 12.14 -34.44
C SER A 520 4.49 11.83 -33.68
N PHE A 521 4.76 10.55 -33.52
CA PHE A 521 5.95 10.04 -32.85
C PHE A 521 6.78 9.23 -33.85
N SER A 522 8.10 9.37 -33.83
CA SER A 522 8.98 8.45 -34.51
C SER A 522 9.17 7.17 -33.68
N GLU A 523 9.37 6.03 -34.31
CA GLU A 523 9.65 4.78 -33.61
C GLU A 523 10.88 4.92 -32.69
N SER A 524 11.93 5.63 -33.12
CA SER A 524 13.12 5.90 -32.32
C SER A 524 12.77 6.67 -31.00
N ALA A 525 11.84 7.63 -31.09
CA ALA A 525 11.40 8.35 -29.89
C ALA A 525 10.64 7.44 -28.92
N ILE A 526 9.80 6.54 -29.43
CA ILE A 526 9.08 5.57 -28.59
C ILE A 526 10.06 4.63 -27.88
N ARG A 527 11.07 4.11 -28.61
CA ARG A 527 12.15 3.29 -28.05
C ARG A 527 12.93 4.04 -26.97
N ASP A 528 13.26 5.31 -27.21
CA ASP A 528 13.93 6.15 -26.20
C ASP A 528 13.07 6.38 -24.98
N ILE A 529 11.75 6.58 -25.12
CA ILE A 529 10.84 6.68 -23.97
C ILE A 529 10.87 5.38 -23.14
N ILE A 530 10.81 4.24 -23.82
CA ILE A 530 10.83 2.92 -23.16
C ILE A 530 12.14 2.71 -22.40
N ASN A 531 13.28 3.02 -23.02
CA ASN A 531 14.60 2.68 -22.48
C ASN A 531 15.14 3.70 -21.48
N TYR A 532 14.85 4.99 -21.69
CA TYR A 532 15.47 6.05 -20.88
C TYR A 532 14.53 6.77 -19.92
N TYR A 533 13.21 6.58 -20.04
CA TYR A 533 12.25 7.29 -19.17
C TYR A 533 11.33 6.36 -18.38
N THR A 534 11.13 5.09 -18.77
CA THR A 534 10.12 4.25 -18.13
C THR A 534 10.65 2.94 -17.55
N ARG A 535 11.51 2.21 -18.21
CA ARG A 535 12.12 0.90 -17.80
C ARG A 535 11.23 0.00 -16.94
N GLU A 536 9.94 -0.12 -17.28
CA GLU A 536 8.95 -0.90 -16.53
C GLU A 536 8.64 -2.26 -17.19
N ALA A 537 8.01 -3.17 -16.46
CA ALA A 537 7.53 -4.45 -16.99
C ALA A 537 6.35 -4.27 -17.95
N GLY A 538 5.41 -3.40 -17.61
CA GLY A 538 4.22 -3.08 -18.39
C GLY A 538 4.39 -1.84 -19.27
N VAL A 539 3.27 -1.11 -19.47
CA VAL A 539 3.18 0.10 -20.30
C VAL A 539 2.51 1.28 -19.60
N ARG A 540 2.35 1.23 -18.27
CA ARG A 540 1.64 2.26 -17.51
C ARG A 540 2.38 3.60 -17.47
N ASN A 541 3.69 3.58 -17.24
CA ASN A 541 4.51 4.79 -17.25
C ASN A 541 4.77 5.27 -18.66
N LEU A 542 4.85 4.35 -19.65
CA LEU A 542 4.90 4.68 -21.08
C LEU A 542 3.65 5.48 -21.49
N GLU A 543 2.47 5.04 -21.08
CA GLU A 543 1.21 5.78 -21.30
C GLU A 543 1.24 7.15 -20.65
N ARG A 544 1.71 7.25 -19.39
CA ARG A 544 1.87 8.52 -18.69
C ARG A 544 2.85 9.47 -19.36
N ALA A 545 3.96 8.96 -19.87
CA ALA A 545 4.96 9.74 -20.59
C ALA A 545 4.37 10.29 -21.90
N ILE A 546 3.68 9.45 -22.69
CA ILE A 546 2.97 9.86 -23.90
C ILE A 546 1.92 10.93 -23.56
N GLY A 547 1.11 10.73 -22.52
CA GLY A 547 0.13 11.72 -22.06
C GLY A 547 0.77 13.04 -21.63
N SER A 548 1.95 13.01 -20.99
CA SER A 548 2.70 14.23 -20.63
C SER A 548 3.15 15.00 -21.87
N ILE A 549 3.61 14.30 -22.92
CA ILE A 549 3.94 14.91 -24.21
C ILE A 549 2.71 15.53 -24.84
N CYS A 550 1.57 14.79 -24.86
CA CYS A 550 0.31 15.30 -25.40
C CYS A 550 -0.15 16.59 -24.70
N ARG A 551 -0.09 16.66 -23.36
CA ARG A 551 -0.44 17.87 -22.62
C ARG A 551 0.43 19.07 -22.99
N LYS A 552 1.74 18.88 -23.09
CA LYS A 552 2.66 19.95 -23.49
C LYS A 552 2.43 20.42 -24.92
N VAL A 553 2.15 19.47 -25.84
CA VAL A 553 1.82 19.79 -27.22
C VAL A 553 0.47 20.50 -27.32
N ALA A 554 -0.55 20.07 -26.55
CA ALA A 554 -1.84 20.78 -26.50
C ALA A 554 -1.68 22.23 -26.06
N LYS A 555 -0.87 22.49 -25.02
CA LYS A 555 -0.50 23.85 -24.61
C LYS A 555 0.12 24.62 -25.78
N ASN A 556 1.12 24.03 -26.44
CA ASN A 556 1.85 24.71 -27.52
C ASN A 556 0.96 24.98 -28.74
N ILE A 557 0.01 24.11 -29.07
CA ILE A 557 -0.98 24.35 -30.15
C ILE A 557 -1.80 25.61 -29.88
N LEU A 558 -2.13 25.86 -28.60
CA LEU A 558 -2.92 27.03 -28.20
C LEU A 558 -2.09 28.31 -28.06
N THR A 559 -0.79 28.19 -27.75
CA THR A 559 0.09 29.34 -27.49
C THR A 559 1.01 29.70 -28.67
N GLU A 560 1.32 28.74 -29.54
CA GLU A 560 2.23 28.91 -30.67
C GLU A 560 1.46 28.85 -31.99
N LYS A 561 1.92 29.53 -33.04
CA LYS A 561 1.36 29.46 -34.40
C LYS A 561 1.65 28.12 -35.13
N LYS A 562 2.34 27.19 -34.45
CA LYS A 562 2.74 25.89 -35.01
C LYS A 562 1.65 24.85 -34.75
N HIS A 563 1.19 24.21 -35.82
CA HIS A 563 0.07 23.25 -35.75
C HIS A 563 0.47 21.78 -36.00
N ARG A 564 1.76 21.49 -36.20
CA ARG A 564 2.26 20.13 -36.42
C ARG A 564 3.53 19.89 -35.60
N TYR A 565 3.53 18.80 -34.84
CA TYR A 565 4.64 18.41 -33.97
C TYR A 565 5.04 16.97 -34.28
N LEU A 566 6.34 16.77 -34.52
CA LEU A 566 6.94 15.44 -34.64
C LEU A 566 7.87 15.23 -33.44
N ILE A 567 7.58 14.22 -32.65
CA ILE A 567 8.43 13.81 -31.53
C ILE A 567 9.51 12.84 -32.05
N THR A 568 10.75 13.19 -31.81
CA THR A 568 11.95 12.45 -32.21
C THR A 568 12.87 12.29 -31.01
N SER A 569 13.82 11.36 -31.05
CA SER A 569 14.85 11.19 -30.03
C SER A 569 15.56 12.51 -29.66
N ARG A 570 15.78 13.39 -30.63
CA ARG A 570 16.50 14.68 -30.43
C ARG A 570 15.71 15.70 -29.62
N ASN A 571 14.39 15.67 -29.66
CA ASN A 571 13.54 16.68 -29.00
C ASN A 571 12.80 16.14 -27.78
N LEU A 572 12.97 14.88 -27.42
CA LEU A 572 12.31 14.26 -26.25
C LEU A 572 12.60 14.98 -24.95
N GLU A 573 13.84 15.41 -24.72
CA GLU A 573 14.23 16.12 -23.50
C GLU A 573 13.46 17.42 -23.29
N LYS A 574 13.01 18.08 -24.35
CA LYS A 574 12.16 19.27 -24.26
C LYS A 574 10.80 18.94 -23.61
N TYR A 575 10.30 17.75 -23.83
CA TYR A 575 8.98 17.31 -23.36
C TYR A 575 9.03 16.52 -22.05
N LEU A 576 10.02 15.66 -21.86
CA LEU A 576 10.12 14.77 -20.71
C LEU A 576 11.19 15.15 -19.70
N GLY A 577 12.08 16.12 -20.04
CA GLY A 577 13.24 16.46 -19.24
C GLY A 577 14.43 15.55 -19.54
N LYS A 578 15.49 15.63 -18.76
CA LYS A 578 16.69 14.81 -18.89
C LYS A 578 16.33 13.32 -18.75
N LYS A 579 17.08 12.47 -19.45
CA LYS A 579 16.98 11.02 -19.35
C LYS A 579 17.10 10.59 -17.89
N ILE A 580 16.12 9.81 -17.42
CA ILE A 580 16.07 9.30 -16.04
C ILE A 580 17.05 8.13 -15.92
N PHE A 581 17.00 7.23 -16.89
CA PHE A 581 17.90 6.10 -16.98
C PHE A 581 18.96 6.41 -18.02
N ARG A 582 20.21 6.30 -17.65
CA ARG A 582 21.31 6.35 -18.63
C ARG A 582 21.51 4.94 -19.21
N GLU A 583 22.06 4.82 -20.40
CA GLU A 583 22.83 3.64 -20.73
C GLU A 583 24.03 3.70 -19.78
N ASP A 584 23.92 3.06 -18.66
CA ASP A 584 25.10 2.51 -18.04
C ASP A 584 25.55 1.43 -19.02
N LEU A 585 26.34 1.81 -20.01
CA LEU A 585 27.36 0.95 -20.56
C LEU A 585 28.28 0.74 -19.36
N ASP A 586 27.77 -0.06 -18.39
CA ASP A 586 28.57 -0.58 -17.34
C ASP A 586 29.79 -1.13 -18.04
N ASP A 587 30.91 -0.67 -17.60
CA ASP A 587 32.17 -1.19 -18.11
C ASP A 587 32.13 -2.71 -17.96
N LEU A 588 31.68 -3.41 -19.01
CA LEU A 588 31.58 -4.86 -19.05
C LEU A 588 32.98 -5.49 -19.12
N SER A 589 34.02 -4.69 -18.85
CA SER A 589 35.37 -5.19 -18.71
C SER A 589 35.48 -6.23 -17.59
N PRO A 590 36.21 -7.30 -17.83
CA PRO A 590 36.40 -8.35 -16.85
C PRO A 590 37.02 -7.84 -15.55
N GLN A 591 36.40 -8.14 -14.45
CA GLN A 591 36.82 -7.72 -13.11
C GLN A 591 36.96 -8.90 -12.17
N ILE A 592 37.71 -8.74 -11.08
CA ILE A 592 37.78 -9.72 -10.01
C ILE A 592 36.65 -9.44 -9.02
N GLY A 593 35.92 -10.48 -8.66
CA GLY A 593 34.91 -10.40 -7.61
C GLY A 593 33.59 -9.73 -7.99
N VAL A 594 33.36 -9.44 -9.28
CA VAL A 594 32.12 -8.79 -9.73
C VAL A 594 31.41 -9.66 -10.76
N THR A 595 30.17 -10.06 -10.46
CA THR A 595 29.35 -10.93 -11.33
C THR A 595 27.92 -10.39 -11.46
N THR A 596 27.27 -10.71 -12.58
CA THR A 596 25.89 -10.26 -12.84
C THR A 596 24.91 -11.41 -12.63
N GLY A 597 24.04 -11.22 -11.64
CA GLY A 597 22.89 -12.08 -11.36
C GLY A 597 21.61 -11.60 -12.00
N MET A 598 20.59 -12.45 -11.98
CA MET A 598 19.26 -12.14 -12.45
C MET A 598 18.24 -12.42 -11.34
N ALA A 599 17.39 -11.44 -11.05
CA ALA A 599 16.31 -11.56 -10.09
C ALA A 599 14.96 -11.23 -10.70
N TRP A 600 13.92 -11.70 -10.05
CA TRP A 600 12.53 -11.37 -10.36
C TRP A 600 11.92 -10.58 -9.21
N THR A 601 11.16 -9.55 -9.54
CA THR A 601 10.45 -8.70 -8.59
C THR A 601 8.99 -8.53 -9.02
N ALA A 602 8.15 -8.02 -8.14
CA ALA A 602 6.75 -7.72 -8.47
C ALA A 602 6.57 -6.75 -9.66
N VAL A 603 7.62 -6.02 -10.03
CA VAL A 603 7.61 -5.10 -11.19
C VAL A 603 8.30 -5.67 -12.43
N GLY A 604 8.74 -6.92 -12.39
CA GLY A 604 9.39 -7.65 -13.49
C GLY A 604 10.80 -8.12 -13.16
N GLY A 605 11.51 -8.63 -14.18
CA GLY A 605 12.90 -9.06 -14.04
C GLY A 605 13.86 -7.86 -13.95
N VAL A 606 14.89 -8.04 -13.12
CA VAL A 606 16.01 -7.10 -12.94
C VAL A 606 17.33 -7.87 -12.96
N THR A 607 18.41 -7.22 -13.33
CA THR A 607 19.76 -7.75 -13.12
C THR A 607 20.32 -7.19 -11.83
N LEU A 608 21.14 -7.97 -11.16
CA LEU A 608 21.80 -7.63 -9.92
C LEU A 608 23.31 -7.76 -10.09
N GLU A 609 24.03 -6.71 -9.80
CA GLU A 609 25.49 -6.80 -9.68
C GLU A 609 25.81 -7.32 -8.28
N ILE A 610 26.70 -8.31 -8.20
CA ILE A 610 27.19 -8.88 -6.93
C ILE A 610 28.69 -8.64 -6.87
N GLU A 611 29.07 -7.85 -5.89
CA GLU A 611 30.45 -7.49 -5.62
C GLU A 611 30.98 -8.25 -4.42
N THR A 612 32.20 -8.75 -4.53
CA THR A 612 32.89 -9.42 -3.44
C THR A 612 34.32 -8.91 -3.28
N ILE A 613 34.71 -8.69 -2.05
CA ILE A 613 36.05 -8.28 -1.70
C ILE A 613 36.60 -9.14 -0.56
N LYS A 614 37.90 -9.29 -0.51
CA LYS A 614 38.62 -9.86 0.66
C LYS A 614 39.47 -8.78 1.32
N MET A 615 39.49 -8.79 2.64
CA MET A 615 40.28 -7.86 3.46
C MET A 615 40.90 -8.62 4.62
N PRO A 616 42.07 -8.18 5.15
CA PRO A 616 42.63 -8.79 6.35
C PRO A 616 41.60 -8.85 7.49
N GLY A 617 41.48 -10.01 8.14
CA GLY A 617 40.45 -10.20 9.16
C GLY A 617 40.54 -11.52 9.90
N SER A 618 39.41 -12.04 10.36
CA SER A 618 39.33 -13.24 11.21
C SER A 618 38.50 -14.37 10.61
N GLY A 619 38.26 -14.37 9.30
CA GLY A 619 37.48 -15.38 8.58
C GLY A 619 35.96 -15.14 8.59
N LYS A 620 35.52 -13.90 8.84
CA LYS A 620 34.11 -13.55 8.87
C LYS A 620 33.55 -13.34 7.46
N LEU A 621 32.29 -13.77 7.25
CA LEU A 621 31.51 -13.42 6.07
C LEU A 621 30.61 -12.23 6.41
N ILE A 622 30.84 -11.08 5.77
CA ILE A 622 30.09 -9.84 5.94
C ILE A 622 29.13 -9.70 4.76
N LEU A 623 27.84 -9.56 5.03
CA LEU A 623 26.78 -9.47 4.02
C LEU A 623 26.12 -8.10 4.09
N THR A 624 26.09 -7.38 2.97
CA THR A 624 25.55 -6.01 2.86
C THR A 624 24.68 -5.85 1.62
N GLY A 625 23.73 -4.89 1.61
CA GLY A 625 22.81 -4.65 0.49
C GLY A 625 21.39 -5.11 0.74
N GLN A 626 20.92 -5.10 2.01
CA GLN A 626 19.56 -5.50 2.43
C GLN A 626 19.17 -6.90 1.94
N MET A 627 20.06 -7.88 2.14
CA MET A 627 19.77 -9.28 1.86
C MET A 627 18.83 -9.84 2.93
N GLY A 628 17.74 -10.50 2.50
CA GLY A 628 16.89 -11.29 3.36
C GLY A 628 17.57 -12.58 3.83
N ASP A 629 16.90 -13.32 4.72
CA ASP A 629 17.53 -14.45 5.40
C ASP A 629 17.83 -15.62 4.46
N VAL A 630 16.94 -15.91 3.50
CA VAL A 630 17.18 -16.95 2.48
C VAL A 630 18.40 -16.63 1.61
N MET A 631 18.58 -15.37 1.25
CA MET A 631 19.74 -14.93 0.47
C MET A 631 21.04 -14.97 1.29
N LYS A 632 20.99 -14.68 2.59
CA LYS A 632 22.14 -14.82 3.50
C LYS A 632 22.57 -16.29 3.64
N GLU A 633 21.61 -17.20 3.79
CA GLU A 633 21.88 -18.64 3.82
C GLU A 633 22.51 -19.13 2.51
N SER A 634 22.02 -18.63 1.38
CA SER A 634 22.59 -18.94 0.06
C SER A 634 24.05 -18.47 -0.07
N ALA A 635 24.40 -17.29 0.48
CA ALA A 635 25.78 -16.81 0.51
C ALA A 635 26.67 -17.68 1.41
N GLN A 636 26.16 -18.15 2.55
CA GLN A 636 26.86 -19.08 3.42
C GLN A 636 27.08 -20.44 2.76
N ALA A 637 26.07 -20.97 2.05
CA ALA A 637 26.19 -22.21 1.29
C ALA A 637 27.23 -22.10 0.17
N ALA A 638 27.26 -20.93 -0.52
CA ALA A 638 28.26 -20.62 -1.54
C ALA A 638 29.68 -20.68 -0.97
N LEU A 639 29.92 -20.00 0.15
CA LEU A 639 31.24 -20.02 0.81
C LEU A 639 31.61 -21.42 1.31
N GLY A 640 30.64 -22.17 1.89
CA GLY A 640 30.83 -23.54 2.33
C GLY A 640 31.28 -24.47 1.21
N TYR A 641 30.60 -24.35 0.03
CA TYR A 641 30.99 -25.11 -1.15
C TYR A 641 32.43 -24.75 -1.61
N ILE A 642 32.75 -23.46 -1.75
CA ILE A 642 34.10 -23.04 -2.19
C ILE A 642 35.19 -23.59 -1.22
N ARG A 643 34.96 -23.53 0.08
CA ARG A 643 35.85 -24.11 1.08
C ARG A 643 36.08 -25.60 0.85
N SER A 644 35.03 -26.35 0.52
CA SER A 644 35.13 -27.79 0.28
C SER A 644 35.94 -28.17 -0.96
N VAL A 645 36.01 -27.28 -1.95
CA VAL A 645 36.75 -27.49 -3.21
C VAL A 645 38.01 -26.65 -3.32
N ALA A 646 38.40 -25.91 -2.28
CA ALA A 646 39.49 -24.94 -2.30
C ALA A 646 40.83 -25.55 -2.76
N SER A 647 41.16 -26.73 -2.30
CA SER A 647 42.37 -27.46 -2.67
C SER A 647 42.44 -27.81 -4.16
N LYS A 648 41.30 -27.98 -4.83
CA LYS A 648 41.23 -28.25 -6.27
C LYS A 648 41.62 -27.04 -7.14
N TYR A 649 41.51 -25.86 -6.57
CA TYR A 649 41.74 -24.60 -7.28
C TYR A 649 42.94 -23.81 -6.72
N ASP A 650 43.83 -24.49 -5.96
CA ASP A 650 45.01 -23.88 -5.35
C ASP A 650 44.73 -22.69 -4.39
N ILE A 651 43.56 -22.69 -3.77
CA ILE A 651 43.14 -21.68 -2.80
C ILE A 651 43.63 -22.14 -1.41
N PRO A 652 44.59 -21.44 -0.79
CA PRO A 652 45.17 -21.87 0.49
C PRO A 652 44.16 -21.67 1.64
N ASP A 653 44.11 -22.60 2.59
CA ASP A 653 43.23 -22.55 3.74
C ASP A 653 43.40 -21.31 4.61
N SER A 654 44.62 -20.71 4.60
CA SER A 654 44.93 -19.46 5.33
C SER A 654 44.05 -18.30 4.85
N ILE A 655 43.66 -18.26 3.57
CA ILE A 655 42.78 -17.18 3.05
C ILE A 655 41.45 -17.11 3.82
N PHE A 656 40.90 -18.25 4.21
CA PHE A 656 39.63 -18.32 4.95
C PHE A 656 39.76 -18.01 6.45
N LYS A 657 40.97 -17.99 6.98
CA LYS A 657 41.24 -17.71 8.40
C LYS A 657 41.72 -16.28 8.62
N ASP A 658 42.57 -15.80 7.70
CA ASP A 658 43.28 -14.53 7.85
C ASP A 658 42.61 -13.37 7.14
N ASN A 659 41.49 -13.62 6.42
CA ASN A 659 40.76 -12.59 5.71
C ASN A 659 39.24 -12.67 6.00
N ASP A 660 38.65 -11.52 6.17
CA ASP A 660 37.21 -11.36 6.12
C ASP A 660 36.78 -11.21 4.65
N LEU A 661 35.62 -11.81 4.33
CA LEU A 661 35.01 -11.74 3.00
C LEU A 661 33.77 -10.89 3.09
N GLN A 662 33.65 -9.91 2.24
CA GLN A 662 32.42 -9.12 2.13
C GLN A 662 31.74 -9.36 0.80
N VAL A 663 30.44 -9.65 0.86
CA VAL A 663 29.54 -9.70 -0.29
C VAL A 663 28.60 -8.49 -0.23
N HIS A 664 28.57 -7.72 -1.28
CA HIS A 664 27.70 -6.55 -1.41
C HIS A 664 26.82 -6.67 -2.65
N ILE A 665 25.53 -6.33 -2.48
CA ILE A 665 24.62 -6.15 -3.61
C ILE A 665 24.19 -4.69 -3.61
N PRO A 666 24.63 -3.89 -4.60
CA PRO A 666 24.22 -2.48 -4.73
C PRO A 666 22.72 -2.27 -4.72
N GLU A 667 22.26 -1.01 -4.66
CA GLU A 667 20.84 -0.61 -4.52
C GLU A 667 20.23 -0.99 -3.14
N GLY A 668 20.88 -0.55 -2.07
CA GLY A 668 20.46 -0.82 -0.68
C GLY A 668 19.07 -0.32 -0.27
N ALA A 669 18.38 0.47 -1.11
CA ALA A 669 17.03 0.92 -0.85
C ALA A 669 15.96 -0.17 -1.10
N THR A 670 16.31 -1.27 -1.81
CA THR A 670 15.37 -2.33 -2.18
C THR A 670 15.74 -3.62 -1.45
N PRO A 671 14.87 -4.16 -0.57
CA PRO A 671 15.08 -5.47 0.04
C PRO A 671 15.16 -6.57 -1.03
N LYS A 672 16.10 -7.49 -0.88
CA LYS A 672 16.34 -8.60 -1.80
C LYS A 672 16.36 -9.90 -1.02
N ASP A 673 15.55 -10.87 -1.46
CA ASP A 673 15.53 -12.19 -0.84
C ASP A 673 15.32 -13.30 -1.89
N GLY A 674 15.81 -14.50 -1.57
CA GLY A 674 15.63 -15.69 -2.38
C GLY A 674 16.94 -16.44 -2.69
N PRO A 675 16.86 -17.75 -2.96
CA PRO A 675 18.02 -18.62 -3.15
C PRO A 675 18.64 -18.52 -4.55
N SER A 676 17.96 -17.86 -5.51
CA SER A 676 18.31 -17.89 -6.95
C SER A 676 19.58 -17.15 -7.31
N ALA A 677 20.18 -16.37 -6.39
CA ALA A 677 21.47 -15.70 -6.58
C ALA A 677 22.67 -16.58 -6.15
N GLY A 678 22.43 -17.82 -5.73
CA GLY A 678 23.47 -18.70 -5.18
C GLY A 678 24.64 -18.92 -6.11
N VAL A 679 24.40 -19.28 -7.39
CA VAL A 679 25.46 -19.47 -8.36
C VAL A 679 26.24 -18.19 -8.62
N THR A 680 25.57 -17.03 -8.64
CA THR A 680 26.19 -15.73 -8.87
C THR A 680 27.10 -15.33 -7.70
N MET A 681 26.63 -15.47 -6.46
CA MET A 681 27.42 -15.20 -5.27
C MET A 681 28.62 -16.15 -5.16
N CYS A 682 28.40 -17.44 -5.47
CA CYS A 682 29.47 -18.42 -5.50
C CYS A 682 30.56 -18.06 -6.54
N SER A 683 30.13 -17.63 -7.72
CA SER A 683 31.05 -17.22 -8.79
C SER A 683 31.85 -15.96 -8.43
N ALA A 684 31.20 -14.97 -7.80
CA ALA A 684 31.88 -13.76 -7.33
C ALA A 684 32.90 -14.06 -6.21
N LEU A 685 32.50 -14.84 -5.20
CA LEU A 685 33.39 -15.29 -4.13
C LEU A 685 34.58 -16.10 -4.65
N PHE A 686 34.33 -17.02 -5.58
CA PHE A 686 35.36 -17.81 -6.19
C PHE A 686 36.38 -16.94 -6.93
N SER A 687 35.92 -15.95 -7.70
CA SER A 687 36.79 -14.99 -8.40
C SER A 687 37.69 -14.22 -7.41
N THR A 688 37.12 -13.72 -6.31
CA THR A 688 37.85 -12.99 -5.27
C THR A 688 38.87 -13.84 -4.57
N LEU A 689 38.55 -15.10 -4.27
CA LEU A 689 39.43 -16.01 -3.55
C LEU A 689 40.55 -16.57 -4.44
N SER A 690 40.25 -16.86 -5.70
CA SER A 690 41.24 -17.35 -6.69
C SER A 690 42.04 -16.24 -7.33
N GLY A 691 41.60 -14.96 -7.22
CA GLY A 691 42.24 -13.81 -7.88
C GLY A 691 42.03 -13.77 -9.39
N LYS A 692 41.14 -14.62 -9.95
CA LYS A 692 40.90 -14.71 -11.38
C LYS A 692 39.80 -13.74 -11.81
N ARG A 693 40.02 -13.08 -12.95
CA ARG A 693 39.02 -12.18 -13.55
C ARG A 693 37.86 -12.99 -14.11
N VAL A 694 36.64 -12.44 -13.95
CA VAL A 694 35.43 -13.02 -14.51
C VAL A 694 34.81 -12.10 -15.54
N ARG A 695 34.07 -12.70 -16.46
CA ARG A 695 33.31 -12.00 -17.49
C ARG A 695 32.10 -11.32 -16.88
N ARG A 696 31.87 -10.06 -17.23
CA ARG A 696 30.68 -9.29 -16.84
C ARG A 696 29.60 -9.25 -17.91
N ASP A 697 29.90 -9.67 -19.14
CA ASP A 697 28.96 -9.80 -20.25
C ASP A 697 28.10 -11.08 -20.18
N VAL A 698 28.11 -11.74 -19.02
CA VAL A 698 27.37 -12.97 -18.71
C VAL A 698 26.45 -12.73 -17.54
N ALA A 699 25.19 -13.11 -17.66
CA ALA A 699 24.26 -13.12 -16.53
C ALA A 699 23.90 -14.54 -16.12
N MET A 700 23.70 -14.77 -14.85
CA MET A 700 23.43 -16.10 -14.31
C MET A 700 22.36 -16.09 -13.21
N THR A 701 21.67 -17.22 -13.07
CA THR A 701 20.77 -17.49 -11.96
C THR A 701 20.74 -18.98 -11.66
N GLY A 702 20.56 -19.33 -10.41
CA GLY A 702 20.47 -20.71 -9.96
C GLY A 702 20.67 -20.80 -8.45
N GLU A 703 19.94 -21.70 -7.82
CA GLU A 703 20.16 -22.07 -6.43
C GLU A 703 21.28 -23.10 -6.34
N ILE A 704 22.11 -23.01 -5.34
CA ILE A 704 23.23 -23.94 -5.17
C ILE A 704 23.06 -24.81 -3.93
N THR A 705 23.53 -26.06 -4.03
CA THR A 705 23.63 -26.96 -2.88
C THR A 705 25.07 -26.95 -2.32
N LEU A 706 25.23 -27.42 -1.08
CA LEU A 706 26.56 -27.58 -0.45
C LEU A 706 27.51 -28.55 -1.21
N ARG A 707 26.98 -29.32 -2.16
CA ARG A 707 27.75 -30.23 -3.03
C ARG A 707 28.03 -29.63 -4.42
N GLY A 708 27.68 -28.37 -4.64
CA GLY A 708 27.90 -27.66 -5.92
C GLY A 708 26.93 -28.01 -7.03
N ARG A 709 25.82 -28.71 -6.75
CA ARG A 709 24.76 -28.91 -7.72
C ARG A 709 23.93 -27.64 -7.85
N ILE A 710 23.50 -27.33 -9.06
CA ILE A 710 22.63 -26.16 -9.35
C ILE A 710 21.19 -26.63 -9.50
N LEU A 711 20.29 -26.04 -8.72
CA LEU A 711 18.87 -26.36 -8.71
C LEU A 711 18.05 -25.34 -9.54
N PRO A 712 16.90 -25.75 -10.12
CA PRO A 712 16.06 -24.89 -10.92
C PRO A 712 15.43 -23.76 -10.10
N VAL A 713 15.16 -22.66 -10.78
CA VAL A 713 14.60 -21.43 -10.18
C VAL A 713 13.44 -20.89 -11.02
N GLY A 714 12.56 -20.10 -10.39
CA GLY A 714 11.41 -19.50 -11.06
C GLY A 714 11.74 -18.19 -11.80
N GLY A 715 10.79 -17.73 -12.63
CA GLY A 715 10.84 -16.42 -13.31
C GLY A 715 11.90 -16.33 -14.41
N ILE A 716 12.22 -17.42 -15.08
CA ILE A 716 13.28 -17.48 -16.12
C ILE A 716 13.03 -16.48 -17.22
N LYS A 717 11.81 -16.39 -17.74
CA LYS A 717 11.46 -15.48 -18.82
C LYS A 717 11.76 -14.03 -18.44
N GLU A 718 11.30 -13.56 -17.30
CA GLU A 718 11.48 -12.20 -16.81
C GLU A 718 12.94 -11.88 -16.55
N LYS A 719 13.67 -12.80 -15.94
CA LYS A 719 15.11 -12.72 -15.66
C LYS A 719 15.92 -12.56 -16.96
N VAL A 720 15.67 -13.42 -17.92
CA VAL A 720 16.38 -13.39 -19.22
C VAL A 720 16.04 -12.13 -20.01
N LEU A 721 14.78 -11.69 -20.01
CA LEU A 721 14.39 -10.44 -20.66
C LEU A 721 15.04 -9.22 -20.01
N ALA A 722 15.31 -9.25 -18.70
CA ALA A 722 16.05 -8.19 -18.02
C ALA A 722 17.51 -8.14 -18.44
N ALA A 723 18.19 -9.27 -18.46
CA ALA A 723 19.57 -9.36 -18.95
C ALA A 723 19.69 -8.93 -20.44
N TYR A 724 18.75 -9.36 -21.28
CA TYR A 724 18.70 -8.94 -22.68
C TYR A 724 18.58 -7.43 -22.85
N ARG A 725 17.74 -6.75 -22.02
CA ARG A 725 17.57 -5.29 -22.03
C ARG A 725 18.85 -4.54 -21.64
N GLN A 726 19.70 -5.13 -20.79
CA GLN A 726 21.01 -4.57 -20.44
C GLN A 726 22.12 -4.89 -21.44
N GLY A 727 21.80 -5.50 -22.57
CA GLY A 727 22.77 -5.81 -23.60
C GLY A 727 23.51 -7.14 -23.41
N ILE A 728 23.28 -7.87 -22.32
CA ILE A 728 23.88 -9.16 -22.05
C ILE A 728 23.31 -10.19 -23.02
N ARG A 729 24.22 -11.00 -23.62
CA ARG A 729 23.85 -11.98 -24.64
C ARG A 729 24.12 -13.42 -24.20
N LYS A 730 24.99 -13.66 -23.24
CA LYS A 730 25.29 -14.99 -22.70
C LYS A 730 24.60 -15.19 -21.37
N ILE A 731 23.78 -16.21 -21.27
CA ILE A 731 22.92 -16.47 -20.12
C ILE A 731 23.20 -17.88 -19.58
N LEU A 732 23.51 -17.98 -18.31
CA LEU A 732 23.77 -19.23 -17.60
C LEU A 732 22.53 -19.59 -16.77
N LEU A 733 21.94 -20.74 -17.05
CA LEU A 733 20.72 -21.24 -16.42
C LEU A 733 20.90 -22.65 -15.87
N PRO A 734 20.17 -23.05 -14.82
CA PRO A 734 20.11 -24.46 -14.40
C PRO A 734 19.64 -25.35 -15.55
N ALA A 735 20.20 -26.57 -15.66
CA ALA A 735 19.85 -27.53 -16.72
C ALA A 735 18.36 -27.86 -16.72
N ASP A 736 17.75 -27.99 -15.54
CA ASP A 736 16.34 -28.29 -15.37
C ASP A 736 15.40 -27.16 -15.87
N ASN A 737 15.91 -25.92 -16.00
CA ASN A 737 15.16 -24.78 -16.54
C ASN A 737 15.22 -24.70 -18.08
N LYS A 738 15.80 -25.66 -18.78
CA LYS A 738 15.89 -25.65 -20.25
C LYS A 738 14.54 -25.49 -20.92
N ARG A 739 13.50 -26.17 -20.42
CA ARG A 739 12.13 -26.10 -20.92
C ARG A 739 11.52 -24.69 -20.78
N ASP A 740 11.89 -23.95 -19.72
CA ASP A 740 11.32 -22.64 -19.43
C ASP A 740 11.82 -21.58 -20.46
N THR A 741 12.92 -21.87 -21.16
CA THR A 741 13.41 -21.02 -22.24
C THR A 741 12.47 -21.00 -23.46
N GLU A 742 11.55 -21.96 -23.58
CA GLU A 742 10.55 -21.98 -24.65
C GLU A 742 9.52 -20.85 -24.48
N GLU A 743 9.35 -20.33 -23.28
CA GLU A 743 8.47 -19.19 -22.99
C GLU A 743 9.08 -17.85 -23.43
N ILE A 744 10.38 -17.80 -23.70
CA ILE A 744 11.07 -16.62 -24.17
C ILE A 744 10.71 -16.38 -25.65
N PRO A 745 10.32 -15.14 -26.03
CA PRO A 745 9.98 -14.81 -27.41
C PRO A 745 11.10 -15.20 -28.37
N LEU A 746 10.74 -15.81 -29.50
CA LEU A 746 11.71 -16.31 -30.52
C LEU A 746 12.66 -15.22 -31.02
N SER A 747 12.20 -13.97 -31.10
CA SER A 747 13.01 -12.81 -31.51
C SER A 747 14.15 -12.51 -30.54
N VAL A 748 13.96 -12.77 -29.25
CA VAL A 748 14.98 -12.61 -28.21
C VAL A 748 15.83 -13.88 -28.11
N ARG A 749 15.16 -15.05 -28.04
CA ARG A 749 15.84 -16.35 -27.88
C ARG A 749 16.91 -16.61 -28.93
N LYS A 750 16.68 -16.21 -30.17
CA LYS A 750 17.66 -16.34 -31.29
C LYS A 750 18.89 -15.45 -31.12
N LYS A 751 18.82 -14.40 -30.29
CA LYS A 751 19.91 -13.43 -30.08
C LYS A 751 20.72 -13.73 -28.81
N LEU A 752 20.34 -14.76 -28.07
CA LEU A 752 20.94 -15.14 -26.78
C LEU A 752 21.67 -16.48 -26.92
N ASP A 753 22.81 -16.58 -26.26
CA ASP A 753 23.59 -17.79 -26.06
C ASP A 753 23.25 -18.37 -24.67
N PHE A 754 22.60 -19.52 -24.64
CA PHE A 754 22.20 -20.19 -23.40
C PHE A 754 23.18 -21.31 -23.07
N VAL A 755 23.72 -21.26 -21.84
CA VAL A 755 24.50 -22.33 -21.27
C VAL A 755 23.73 -22.95 -20.11
N PHE A 756 23.52 -24.25 -20.15
CA PHE A 756 22.81 -24.98 -19.11
C PHE A 756 23.77 -25.63 -18.14
N LEU A 757 23.61 -25.29 -16.86
CA LEU A 757 24.53 -25.67 -15.79
C LEU A 757 23.93 -26.82 -14.98
N GLU A 758 24.73 -27.86 -14.72
CA GLU A 758 24.43 -28.92 -13.77
C GLU A 758 25.14 -28.67 -12.44
N THR A 759 26.36 -28.13 -12.54
CA THR A 759 27.23 -27.89 -11.39
C THR A 759 27.80 -26.43 -11.40
N VAL A 760 28.21 -25.98 -10.25
CA VAL A 760 28.90 -24.67 -10.09
C VAL A 760 30.21 -24.64 -10.89
N GLU A 761 30.89 -25.80 -11.06
CA GLU A 761 32.11 -25.88 -11.86
C GLU A 761 31.86 -25.56 -13.34
N ASP A 762 30.69 -25.88 -13.84
CA ASP A 762 30.33 -25.52 -15.23
C ASP A 762 30.18 -24.01 -15.37
N ALA A 763 29.64 -23.32 -14.34
CA ALA A 763 29.60 -21.88 -14.32
C ALA A 763 31.04 -21.29 -14.31
N PHE A 764 31.93 -21.83 -13.49
CA PHE A 764 33.31 -21.35 -13.41
C PHE A 764 34.02 -21.42 -14.76
N LYS A 765 33.85 -22.52 -15.53
CA LYS A 765 34.45 -22.68 -16.89
C LYS A 765 33.99 -21.59 -17.85
N GLU A 766 32.74 -21.14 -17.71
CA GLU A 766 32.11 -20.19 -18.65
C GLU A 766 32.46 -18.73 -18.35
N ILE A 767 32.73 -18.41 -17.07
CA ILE A 767 32.91 -17.03 -16.62
C ILE A 767 34.37 -16.64 -16.38
N ILE A 768 35.25 -17.62 -16.05
CA ILE A 768 36.65 -17.32 -15.76
C ILE A 768 37.41 -17.09 -17.06
N LEU A 769 38.19 -16.02 -17.08
CA LEU A 769 39.14 -15.78 -18.10
C LEU A 769 40.49 -16.39 -17.72
N GLU A 770 41.01 -17.29 -18.53
CA GLU A 770 42.38 -17.75 -18.42
C GLU A 770 43.35 -16.61 -18.79
N ASP A 771 44.31 -16.29 -17.91
CA ASP A 771 45.32 -15.29 -18.23
C ASP A 771 46.10 -15.74 -19.47
N GLU A 772 46.24 -14.83 -20.46
CA GLU A 772 47.03 -15.10 -21.69
C GLU A 772 48.48 -15.48 -21.42
N ALA A 773 48.98 -15.26 -20.18
CA ALA A 773 50.30 -15.65 -19.76
C ALA A 773 50.46 -17.19 -19.62
N SER A 774 49.41 -17.91 -19.23
CA SER A 774 49.44 -19.37 -19.09
C SER A 774 49.40 -20.09 -20.45
N LYS A 775 48.75 -19.53 -21.45
CA LYS A 775 48.74 -20.08 -22.82
C LYS A 775 50.08 -19.97 -23.56
N LYS A 776 50.99 -19.09 -23.12
CA LYS A 776 52.34 -18.99 -23.64
C LYS A 776 53.32 -20.01 -23.02
N GLN A 777 53.05 -20.48 -21.79
CA GLN A 777 53.85 -21.50 -21.18
C GLN A 777 53.53 -22.92 -21.68
N ASP A 778 52.26 -23.23 -21.95
CA ASP A 778 51.90 -24.55 -22.49
C ASP A 778 52.30 -24.72 -23.98
N LYS A 779 52.42 -23.61 -24.73
CA LYS A 779 52.99 -23.65 -26.11
C LYS A 779 54.53 -23.66 -26.15
N ALA A 780 55.20 -23.39 -25.02
CA ALA A 780 56.65 -23.46 -24.92
C ALA A 780 57.13 -24.79 -24.35
N SER A 781 56.22 -25.64 -23.83
CA SER A 781 56.49 -26.96 -23.28
C SER A 781 55.96 -28.13 -24.13
N SER A 782 55.34 -27.86 -25.27
CA SER A 782 55.05 -28.81 -26.34
C SER A 782 55.92 -28.51 -27.59
#